data_df4f3bdb3bdba6634f8118ddc2437050
#
_entry.id   df4f3bdb3bdba6634f8118ddc2437050
#
_cell.length_a   1.000
_cell.length_b   1.000
_cell.length_c   1.000
_cell.angle_alpha   90.00
_cell.angle_beta   90.00
_cell.angle_gamma   90.00
#
_symmetry.space_group_name_H-M   'P 1'
#
loop_
_entity.id
_entity.type
_entity.pdbx_description
1 polymer ?
#
loop_
_entity_poly.entity_id
_entity_poly.type
_entity_poly.pdbx_seq_one_letter_code
_entity_poly.pdbx_strand_id
1 'polypeptide(L)'
;MIAATRLRSEGNGGASMPFRSIGLVFPAVKTFAIFLLLSAAVAQAASIRGVVTDSSGAKVTGATVSLFSNGHVVSATVSGADGSYQFITGVEGRFFLVVSAPSFRQLETPGFYAGRLDNIERNLVMEPAWVHESIVVTATGTPTPQPQTGAATSVLGSQELDLRYDLVSVLRLMPGTFVVQAGQLGAQSSLFVRGGASDANLVLVDGVKAGDMGGRFDFGALSTTGVERTEVYRGANSGLYGADASSSVVSVTTPHGTTHFPSVLFHGDLGNFTTFRDELEVAGAHNKLDYLGAFSWLQTDNNLPNDEFHLATTAANVGWQPNGKTQLRATVHYGVDATGVPGAWDFHDLADNATEKDQNLYFSGSLEHQTTPDFHNLVRYGMTRKREQYHLWEQTGAVFDDFGNSYGEVVTITGANGYSVTGRALMDYAGTYPQGYQLVSNRDQIVYQGDYRFTPHLMALVGFQYEDERGAQPGSTYVTPIGRTNYDYRAGVHGDFKNRLYYTLGGDLEHYSEFGVQTTPRAAASFYLFRPRHGAFSGTRLLFNFGDAVREPSLTDQFYSLYNFLVLNGGQSTIEALHIEPLSAPTTRSYEGGLEQSFLSGRVIFRGTFFHNQFGRQIEYVGLNLIPELLPNLTPEEQNELKAFLQANGAYELTLNTQAYRAMGAEATVESGIGQNLFLRGGYTYLDAVVQRSFANSDEELLGPIPEYDGIPIGAYSPLRGARPFRRPPHTGFFAASYSRSRMTVVFSSAYASRSDDSDFLGGADMEFGNSLLLPNRNLNRGYAKLDLGGSLQLSHLLGIYGQAENLTNNEHIAPIGFRSLPFNFRVGLRLQWGREKPNVTPSAKK
;
A
#
# COMPACT_ATOMS: atom_id res chain seq x y z
N MET A 1 38.77 20.50 9.87
CA MET A 1 40.19 20.39 10.27
C MET A 1 40.47 18.96 10.67
N ILE A 2 41.53 18.35 10.08
CA ILE A 2 42.08 17.01 10.33
C ILE A 2 41.38 15.89 9.57
N ALA A 3 42.01 15.10 8.75
CA ALA A 3 43.20 15.14 7.90
C ALA A 3 43.08 13.93 6.97
N ALA A 4 43.27 14.18 5.72
CA ALA A 4 43.37 13.14 4.71
C ALA A 4 44.71 12.40 4.84
N THR A 5 44.71 11.10 4.76
CA THR A 5 45.91 10.33 4.46
C THR A 5 45.70 9.50 3.20
N ARG A 6 46.31 10.03 2.13
CA ARG A 6 46.58 9.29 0.90
C ARG A 6 47.66 8.24 1.17
N LEU A 7 47.47 7.02 0.69
CA LEU A 7 48.58 6.16 0.32
C LEU A 7 48.42 5.72 -1.14
N ARG A 8 49.42 6.08 -1.89
CA ARG A 8 49.66 5.76 -3.31
C ARG A 8 50.17 4.34 -3.44
N SER A 9 49.78 3.75 -4.55
CA SER A 9 50.22 2.50 -5.13
C SER A 9 51.65 2.48 -5.61
N GLU A 10 52.24 1.31 -5.58
CA GLU A 10 53.22 0.72 -6.53
C GLU A 10 53.20 -0.77 -6.20
N GLY A 11 53.02 -1.75 -7.04
CA GLY A 11 53.49 -2.02 -8.34
C GLY A 11 54.10 -3.44 -8.35
N ASN A 12 53.67 -4.32 -9.19
CA ASN A 12 54.33 -5.55 -9.70
C ASN A 12 54.38 -6.83 -8.87
N GLY A 13 54.04 -7.92 -9.53
CA GLY A 13 54.53 -9.24 -9.28
C GLY A 13 53.51 -10.37 -9.46
N GLY A 14 53.42 -10.89 -10.67
CA GLY A 14 52.67 -12.11 -10.97
C GLY A 14 53.30 -13.37 -10.34
N ALA A 15 52.47 -14.25 -9.84
CA ALA A 15 52.83 -15.64 -9.68
C ALA A 15 51.58 -16.51 -9.84
N SER A 16 51.53 -17.21 -10.93
CA SER A 16 50.65 -18.34 -11.19
C SER A 16 50.96 -19.48 -10.22
N MET A 17 50.00 -20.02 -9.53
CA MET A 17 50.10 -21.33 -8.90
C MET A 17 49.05 -22.29 -9.44
N PRO A 18 49.41 -23.55 -9.69
CA PRO A 18 48.59 -24.48 -10.45
C PRO A 18 47.57 -25.20 -9.56
N PHE A 19 46.40 -25.41 -10.12
CA PHE A 19 45.38 -26.32 -9.57
C PHE A 19 45.89 -27.73 -9.57
N ARG A 20 46.07 -28.33 -8.38
CA ARG A 20 46.21 -29.76 -8.20
C ARG A 20 44.82 -30.39 -8.06
N SER A 21 44.49 -31.21 -9.03
CA SER A 21 43.39 -32.18 -9.00
C SER A 21 43.65 -33.24 -7.93
N ILE A 22 42.80 -33.33 -6.93
CA ILE A 22 42.74 -34.50 -6.03
C ILE A 22 41.62 -35.40 -6.56
N GLY A 23 42.06 -36.47 -7.20
CA GLY A 23 41.19 -37.59 -7.54
C GLY A 23 40.87 -38.39 -6.29
N LEU A 24 39.59 -38.48 -5.96
CA LEU A 24 39.04 -39.42 -4.99
C LEU A 24 38.49 -40.64 -5.73
N VAL A 25 39.20 -41.73 -5.59
CA VAL A 25 38.84 -43.07 -6.06
C VAL A 25 37.70 -43.56 -5.16
N PHE A 26 36.56 -43.90 -5.74
CA PHE A 26 35.52 -44.68 -5.07
C PHE A 26 35.80 -46.17 -5.14
N PRO A 27 35.79 -46.89 -4.01
CA PRO A 27 35.37 -48.26 -4.01
C PRO A 27 34.16 -48.44 -3.09
N ALA A 28 33.06 -48.88 -3.59
CA ALA A 28 32.11 -49.78 -2.92
C ALA A 28 30.72 -49.75 -3.57
N VAL A 29 30.62 -50.32 -4.70
CA VAL A 29 29.37 -50.84 -5.26
C VAL A 29 29.29 -52.30 -4.85
N LYS A 30 28.84 -52.62 -3.64
CA LYS A 30 28.36 -53.96 -3.24
C LYS A 30 27.53 -54.00 -1.96
N THR A 31 27.31 -52.90 -1.26
CA THR A 31 26.50 -52.93 0.03
C THR A 31 25.15 -52.22 -0.10
N PHE A 32 24.75 -51.78 -1.26
CA PHE A 32 23.49 -51.05 -1.47
C PHE A 32 22.30 -51.92 -1.89
N ALA A 33 22.55 -53.24 -2.16
CA ALA A 33 21.46 -54.12 -2.62
C ALA A 33 20.75 -54.87 -1.48
N ILE A 34 21.14 -54.76 -0.22
CA ILE A 34 20.50 -55.41 0.93
C ILE A 34 19.64 -54.45 1.75
N PHE A 35 19.82 -53.13 1.59
CA PHE A 35 18.96 -52.14 2.27
C PHE A 35 17.69 -51.79 1.49
N LEU A 36 17.53 -52.23 0.25
CA LEU A 36 16.39 -51.96 -0.61
C LEU A 36 15.25 -52.99 -0.48
N LEU A 37 15.40 -54.01 0.31
CA LEU A 37 14.43 -55.12 0.49
C LEU A 37 13.74 -55.12 1.86
N LEU A 38 14.02 -54.18 2.76
CA LEU A 38 13.43 -54.12 4.10
C LEU A 38 12.67 -52.86 4.44
N SER A 39 12.31 -52.01 3.48
CA SER A 39 11.47 -50.84 3.70
C SER A 39 10.25 -50.73 2.79
N ALA A 40 9.67 -51.84 2.37
CA ALA A 40 8.26 -51.86 1.96
C ALA A 40 7.36 -51.90 3.21
N ALA A 41 7.55 -51.00 4.14
CA ALA A 41 6.49 -50.59 5.03
C ALA A 41 5.47 -49.86 4.15
N VAL A 42 4.39 -50.57 3.77
CA VAL A 42 3.23 -49.98 3.15
C VAL A 42 2.76 -48.86 4.10
N ALA A 43 3.10 -47.63 3.76
CA ALA A 43 2.58 -46.46 4.47
C ALA A 43 1.06 -46.44 4.21
N GLN A 44 0.32 -47.01 5.16
CA GLN A 44 -1.15 -46.96 5.13
C GLN A 44 -1.59 -45.51 5.38
N ALA A 45 -2.06 -44.89 4.36
CA ALA A 45 -2.50 -43.47 4.38
C ALA A 45 -3.92 -43.36 3.82
N ALA A 46 -4.74 -42.50 4.42
CA ALA A 46 -6.05 -42.19 3.88
C ALA A 46 -5.92 -41.52 2.50
N SER A 47 -6.81 -41.89 1.59
CA SER A 47 -6.95 -41.27 0.27
C SER A 47 -8.26 -40.48 0.19
N ILE A 48 -8.17 -39.19 -0.10
CA ILE A 48 -9.30 -38.32 -0.39
C ILE A 48 -9.21 -37.94 -1.85
N ARG A 49 -10.17 -38.35 -2.67
CA ARG A 49 -10.17 -38.13 -4.11
C ARG A 49 -11.51 -37.70 -4.64
N GLY A 50 -11.55 -37.12 -5.81
CA GLY A 50 -12.79 -36.75 -6.48
C GLY A 50 -12.55 -36.05 -7.80
N VAL A 51 -13.63 -35.49 -8.34
CA VAL A 51 -13.61 -34.75 -9.59
C VAL A 51 -14.21 -33.37 -9.36
N VAL A 52 -13.55 -32.33 -9.87
CA VAL A 52 -14.05 -30.96 -9.89
C VAL A 52 -14.79 -30.74 -11.22
N THR A 53 -16.07 -30.39 -11.13
CA THR A 53 -16.92 -30.06 -12.27
C THR A 53 -17.57 -28.72 -12.08
N ASP A 54 -18.00 -28.08 -13.14
CA ASP A 54 -18.93 -26.95 -13.05
C ASP A 54 -20.41 -27.42 -12.91
N SER A 55 -21.33 -26.48 -12.76
CA SER A 55 -22.75 -26.73 -12.65
C SER A 55 -23.39 -27.34 -13.90
N SER A 56 -22.72 -27.34 -15.04
CA SER A 56 -23.11 -28.01 -16.28
C SER A 56 -22.57 -29.45 -16.39
N GLY A 57 -21.70 -29.87 -15.45
CA GLY A 57 -21.00 -31.16 -15.46
C GLY A 57 -19.69 -31.12 -16.27
N ALA A 58 -19.29 -29.99 -16.84
CA ALA A 58 -18.00 -29.85 -17.49
C ALA A 58 -16.85 -29.91 -16.48
N LYS A 59 -15.71 -30.51 -16.87
CA LYS A 59 -14.55 -30.68 -16.02
C LYS A 59 -13.81 -29.36 -15.82
N VAL A 60 -13.58 -28.97 -14.56
CA VAL A 60 -12.80 -27.79 -14.23
C VAL A 60 -11.33 -28.21 -14.08
N THR A 61 -10.51 -27.82 -15.07
CA THR A 61 -9.08 -28.09 -15.09
C THR A 61 -8.34 -26.97 -14.39
N GLY A 62 -7.30 -27.29 -13.59
CA GLY A 62 -6.47 -26.26 -12.96
C GLY A 62 -7.09 -25.63 -11.72
N ALA A 63 -8.19 -26.18 -11.18
CA ALA A 63 -8.74 -25.75 -9.90
C ALA A 63 -7.78 -26.13 -8.77
N THR A 64 -7.43 -25.17 -7.94
CA THR A 64 -6.69 -25.43 -6.70
C THR A 64 -7.65 -26.03 -5.69
N VAL A 65 -7.38 -27.24 -5.25
CA VAL A 65 -8.11 -27.93 -4.19
C VAL A 65 -7.23 -27.98 -2.96
N SER A 66 -7.66 -27.35 -1.89
CA SER A 66 -6.93 -27.30 -0.62
C SER A 66 -7.66 -28.12 0.44
N LEU A 67 -6.94 -29.00 1.11
CA LEU A 67 -7.42 -29.79 2.24
C LEU A 67 -7.11 -29.06 3.53
N PHE A 68 -8.15 -28.73 4.28
CA PHE A 68 -8.04 -28.03 5.56
C PHE A 68 -8.33 -28.98 6.72
N SER A 69 -7.60 -28.78 7.82
CA SER A 69 -7.91 -29.35 9.13
C SER A 69 -7.67 -28.29 10.19
N ASN A 70 -8.64 -28.11 11.10
CA ASN A 70 -8.58 -27.10 12.18
C ASN A 70 -8.29 -25.67 11.71
N GLY A 71 -8.82 -25.29 10.54
CA GLY A 71 -8.63 -23.94 9.98
C GLY A 71 -7.35 -23.73 9.19
N HIS A 72 -6.49 -24.74 9.04
CA HIS A 72 -5.20 -24.65 8.33
C HIS A 72 -5.18 -25.56 7.11
N VAL A 73 -4.44 -25.15 6.07
CA VAL A 73 -4.18 -25.97 4.89
C VAL A 73 -3.24 -27.10 5.28
N VAL A 74 -3.70 -28.34 5.19
CA VAL A 74 -2.89 -29.55 5.41
C VAL A 74 -2.18 -29.96 4.13
N SER A 75 -2.82 -29.79 3.00
CA SER A 75 -2.30 -30.10 1.67
C SER A 75 -3.10 -29.36 0.61
N ALA A 76 -2.46 -29.05 -0.52
CA ALA A 76 -3.15 -28.50 -1.69
C ALA A 76 -2.74 -29.26 -2.93
N THR A 77 -3.65 -29.39 -3.88
CA THR A 77 -3.42 -30.03 -5.18
C THR A 77 -4.18 -29.25 -6.25
N VAL A 78 -3.87 -29.52 -7.51
CA VAL A 78 -4.56 -28.89 -8.64
C VAL A 78 -5.31 -29.94 -9.43
N SER A 79 -6.56 -29.65 -9.83
CA SER A 79 -7.36 -30.60 -10.62
C SER A 79 -6.77 -30.84 -12.00
N GLY A 80 -6.72 -32.09 -12.42
CA GLY A 80 -6.22 -32.54 -13.73
C GLY A 80 -7.08 -32.08 -14.90
N ALA A 81 -6.68 -32.44 -16.13
CA ALA A 81 -7.42 -32.14 -17.35
C ALA A 81 -8.82 -32.79 -17.36
N ASP A 82 -8.99 -33.88 -16.65
CA ASP A 82 -10.26 -34.58 -16.42
C ASP A 82 -11.02 -34.09 -15.18
N GLY A 83 -10.53 -33.03 -14.55
CA GLY A 83 -11.05 -32.49 -13.30
C GLY A 83 -10.68 -33.30 -12.07
N SER A 84 -9.93 -34.42 -12.16
CA SER A 84 -9.61 -35.26 -11.02
C SER A 84 -8.62 -34.62 -10.04
N TYR A 85 -8.80 -34.89 -8.76
CA TYR A 85 -7.85 -34.51 -7.72
C TYR A 85 -7.71 -35.65 -6.69
N GLN A 86 -6.57 -35.68 -5.98
CA GLN A 86 -6.33 -36.67 -4.94
C GLN A 86 -5.38 -36.11 -3.88
N PHE A 87 -5.71 -36.41 -2.61
CA PHE A 87 -4.82 -36.25 -1.47
C PHE A 87 -4.50 -37.60 -0.87
N ILE A 88 -3.28 -37.74 -0.38
CA ILE A 88 -2.85 -38.85 0.45
C ILE A 88 -2.42 -38.26 1.78
N THR A 89 -3.14 -38.55 2.86
CA THR A 89 -2.83 -38.02 4.19
C THR A 89 -2.59 -39.14 5.20
N GLY A 90 -1.49 -39.05 5.93
CA GLY A 90 -1.18 -39.95 7.06
C GLY A 90 -1.78 -39.52 8.40
N VAL A 91 -2.52 -38.40 8.39
CA VAL A 91 -3.13 -37.81 9.58
C VAL A 91 -4.62 -38.13 9.58
N GLU A 92 -5.13 -38.68 10.69
CA GLU A 92 -6.57 -38.83 10.88
C GLU A 92 -7.15 -37.58 11.53
N GLY A 93 -8.39 -37.22 11.17
CA GLY A 93 -9.03 -36.04 11.75
C GLY A 93 -10.23 -35.54 10.96
N ARG A 94 -10.73 -34.38 11.38
CA ARG A 94 -11.76 -33.64 10.65
C ARG A 94 -11.11 -32.75 9.59
N PHE A 95 -11.62 -32.88 8.37
CA PHE A 95 -11.16 -32.12 7.22
C PHE A 95 -12.34 -31.43 6.53
N PHE A 96 -12.04 -30.39 5.78
CA PHE A 96 -12.91 -29.83 4.76
C PHE A 96 -12.05 -29.43 3.55
N LEU A 97 -12.68 -29.31 2.40
CA LEU A 97 -12.02 -28.94 1.17
C LEU A 97 -12.41 -27.51 0.80
N VAL A 98 -11.42 -26.73 0.40
CA VAL A 98 -11.63 -25.43 -0.23
C VAL A 98 -11.13 -25.54 -1.66
N VAL A 99 -11.97 -25.19 -2.61
CA VAL A 99 -11.64 -25.22 -4.03
C VAL A 99 -11.73 -23.84 -4.61
N SER A 100 -10.66 -23.42 -5.30
CA SER A 100 -10.62 -22.16 -6.04
C SER A 100 -10.18 -22.42 -7.47
N ALA A 101 -10.80 -21.77 -8.42
CA ALA A 101 -10.40 -21.76 -9.82
C ALA A 101 -10.75 -20.42 -10.45
N PRO A 102 -9.96 -19.91 -11.42
CA PRO A 102 -10.32 -18.72 -12.16
C PRO A 102 -11.74 -18.81 -12.74
N SER A 103 -12.53 -17.77 -12.56
CA SER A 103 -13.92 -17.69 -13.00
C SER A 103 -14.91 -18.61 -12.27
N PHE A 104 -14.53 -19.21 -11.14
CA PHE A 104 -15.42 -20.02 -10.32
C PHE A 104 -15.51 -19.48 -8.89
N ARG A 105 -16.70 -19.58 -8.29
CA ARG A 105 -16.91 -19.29 -6.88
C ARG A 105 -16.09 -20.27 -6.04
N GLN A 106 -15.36 -19.77 -5.07
CA GLN A 106 -14.68 -20.61 -4.10
C GLN A 106 -15.71 -21.51 -3.41
N LEU A 107 -15.47 -22.80 -3.45
CA LEU A 107 -16.32 -23.82 -2.83
C LEU A 107 -15.66 -24.29 -1.54
N GLU A 108 -16.36 -24.17 -0.44
CA GLU A 108 -16.01 -24.81 0.82
C GLU A 108 -16.97 -25.96 1.08
N THR A 109 -16.44 -27.16 1.35
CA THR A 109 -17.26 -28.33 1.64
C THR A 109 -17.60 -28.40 3.12
N PRO A 110 -18.76 -29.03 3.48
CA PRO A 110 -18.98 -29.40 4.86
C PRO A 110 -17.85 -30.28 5.39
N GLY A 111 -17.48 -30.06 6.66
CA GLY A 111 -16.45 -30.87 7.33
C GLY A 111 -16.80 -32.37 7.36
N PHE A 112 -15.82 -33.20 7.08
CA PHE A 112 -15.89 -34.64 7.14
C PHE A 112 -14.74 -35.25 7.96
N TYR A 113 -14.91 -36.44 8.48
CA TYR A 113 -13.86 -37.15 9.19
C TYR A 113 -13.18 -38.16 8.24
N ALA A 114 -11.85 -38.24 8.29
CA ALA A 114 -11.06 -39.27 7.62
C ALA A 114 -10.16 -39.98 8.64
N GLY A 115 -10.33 -41.30 8.74
CA GLY A 115 -9.48 -42.22 9.50
C GLY A 115 -8.27 -42.62 8.65
N ARG A 116 -7.25 -43.23 9.28
CA ARG A 116 -5.93 -43.52 8.65
C ARG A 116 -5.97 -44.40 7.39
N LEU A 117 -7.03 -45.15 7.18
CA LEU A 117 -7.18 -46.11 6.08
C LEU A 117 -8.34 -45.79 5.14
N ASP A 118 -8.98 -44.64 5.33
CA ASP A 118 -10.21 -44.36 4.61
C ASP A 118 -9.93 -43.96 3.17
N ASN A 119 -10.79 -44.47 2.27
CA ASN A 119 -10.86 -44.05 0.88
C ASN A 119 -12.13 -43.20 0.72
N ILE A 120 -11.99 -41.90 0.69
CA ILE A 120 -13.08 -40.94 0.65
C ILE A 120 -13.17 -40.36 -0.75
N GLU A 121 -14.35 -40.54 -1.38
CA GLU A 121 -14.65 -39.89 -2.64
C GLU A 121 -15.52 -38.66 -2.40
N ARG A 122 -15.05 -37.48 -2.93
CA ARG A 122 -15.71 -36.19 -2.85
C ARG A 122 -15.71 -35.52 -4.22
N ASN A 123 -16.78 -35.58 -4.92
CA ASN A 123 -16.96 -34.83 -6.16
C ASN A 123 -17.42 -33.43 -5.82
N LEU A 124 -16.77 -32.42 -6.45
CA LEU A 124 -16.90 -31.01 -6.15
C LEU A 124 -17.53 -30.31 -7.35
N VAL A 125 -18.66 -29.65 -7.13
CA VAL A 125 -19.34 -28.88 -8.18
C VAL A 125 -19.10 -27.42 -7.90
N MET A 126 -18.31 -26.77 -8.76
CA MET A 126 -18.05 -25.34 -8.68
C MET A 126 -19.14 -24.57 -9.44
N GLU A 127 -19.65 -23.56 -8.81
CA GLU A 127 -20.49 -22.58 -9.49
C GLU A 127 -19.58 -21.53 -10.14
N PRO A 128 -19.88 -21.06 -11.37
CA PRO A 128 -19.15 -19.97 -11.96
C PRO A 128 -19.16 -18.77 -11.01
N ALA A 129 -17.98 -18.28 -10.64
CA ALA A 129 -17.87 -17.05 -9.87
C ALA A 129 -18.03 -15.89 -10.83
N TRP A 130 -19.16 -15.27 -10.79
CA TRP A 130 -19.40 -14.05 -11.54
C TRP A 130 -18.81 -12.82 -10.83
N VAL A 131 -18.56 -12.96 -9.51
CA VAL A 131 -17.88 -11.98 -8.65
C VAL A 131 -17.16 -12.71 -7.54
N HIS A 132 -15.89 -12.40 -7.29
CA HIS A 132 -15.11 -12.98 -6.20
C HIS A 132 -15.69 -12.58 -4.84
N GLU A 133 -16.17 -13.54 -4.06
CA GLU A 133 -16.33 -13.34 -2.62
C GLU A 133 -14.92 -13.35 -2.00
N SER A 134 -14.43 -12.17 -1.64
CA SER A 134 -13.14 -12.02 -1.00
C SER A 134 -13.28 -12.11 0.52
N ILE A 135 -12.34 -12.80 1.16
CA ILE A 135 -12.15 -12.70 2.61
C ILE A 135 -11.33 -11.45 2.90
N VAL A 136 -11.77 -10.64 3.84
CA VAL A 136 -11.07 -9.43 4.27
C VAL A 136 -10.74 -9.53 5.75
N VAL A 137 -9.60 -9.01 6.13
CA VAL A 137 -9.15 -8.93 7.53
C VAL A 137 -9.21 -7.48 8.03
N THR A 138 -8.93 -6.53 7.13
CA THR A 138 -8.83 -5.10 7.47
C THR A 138 -10.12 -4.49 8.05
N ALA A 139 -11.27 -5.10 7.80
CA ALA A 139 -12.54 -4.58 8.32
C ALA A 139 -12.90 -5.07 9.74
N THR A 140 -12.37 -6.19 10.19
CA THR A 140 -12.80 -6.85 11.44
C THR A 140 -11.65 -7.32 12.33
N GLY A 141 -10.41 -7.30 11.83
CA GLY A 141 -9.24 -7.86 12.51
C GLY A 141 -9.15 -9.39 12.45
N THR A 142 -10.16 -10.04 11.87
CA THR A 142 -10.23 -11.49 11.69
C THR A 142 -10.68 -11.82 10.27
N PRO A 143 -10.29 -12.97 9.71
CA PRO A 143 -10.76 -13.39 8.39
C PRO A 143 -12.29 -13.45 8.32
N THR A 144 -12.88 -12.54 7.55
CA THR A 144 -14.34 -12.39 7.43
C THR A 144 -14.72 -12.26 5.96
N PRO A 145 -15.75 -12.97 5.47
CA PRO A 145 -16.24 -12.75 4.12
C PRO A 145 -16.67 -11.29 3.90
N GLN A 146 -16.20 -10.67 2.82
CA GLN A 146 -16.49 -9.27 2.49
C GLN A 146 -17.98 -8.92 2.58
N PRO A 147 -18.93 -9.79 2.16
CA PRO A 147 -20.35 -9.50 2.31
C PRO A 147 -20.85 -9.40 3.76
N GLN A 148 -20.09 -9.85 4.74
CA GLN A 148 -20.43 -9.77 6.16
C GLN A 148 -19.87 -8.50 6.81
N THR A 149 -19.08 -7.71 6.10
CA THR A 149 -18.55 -6.45 6.60
C THR A 149 -19.46 -5.28 6.27
N GLY A 150 -19.58 -4.33 7.19
CA GLY A 150 -20.37 -3.11 7.00
C GLY A 150 -19.58 -1.98 6.31
N ALA A 151 -18.29 -2.16 6.06
CA ALA A 151 -17.40 -1.14 5.55
C ALA A 151 -17.08 -1.34 4.06
N ALA A 152 -16.73 -0.24 3.37
CA ALA A 152 -16.25 -0.29 1.99
C ALA A 152 -14.81 -0.79 1.95
N THR A 153 -14.64 -2.03 1.49
CA THR A 153 -13.35 -2.66 1.28
C THR A 153 -13.17 -3.04 -0.19
N SER A 154 -11.92 -3.00 -0.67
CA SER A 154 -11.53 -3.54 -1.97
C SER A 154 -10.38 -4.50 -1.77
N VAL A 155 -10.40 -5.61 -2.50
CA VAL A 155 -9.32 -6.60 -2.51
C VAL A 155 -8.80 -6.72 -3.92
N LEU A 156 -7.50 -6.63 -4.07
CA LEU A 156 -6.75 -6.88 -5.30
C LEU A 156 -5.93 -8.14 -5.09
N GLY A 157 -6.14 -9.10 -5.93
CA GLY A 157 -5.42 -10.37 -5.90
C GLY A 157 -4.38 -10.47 -7.02
N SER A 158 -3.84 -11.67 -7.18
CA SER A 158 -2.81 -11.96 -8.17
C SER A 158 -3.20 -11.60 -9.62
N GLN A 159 -4.49 -11.63 -9.96
CA GLN A 159 -4.94 -11.29 -11.33
C GLN A 159 -4.71 -9.82 -11.69
N GLU A 160 -4.89 -8.92 -10.73
CA GLU A 160 -4.68 -7.48 -10.91
C GLU A 160 -3.21 -7.11 -10.79
N LEU A 161 -2.42 -7.91 -10.06
CA LEU A 161 -1.01 -7.67 -9.77
C LEU A 161 -0.05 -8.27 -10.81
N ASP A 162 -0.42 -9.38 -11.45
CA ASP A 162 0.46 -10.29 -12.22
C ASP A 162 1.25 -9.63 -13.39
N LEU A 163 0.70 -8.58 -14.02
CA LEU A 163 1.38 -7.86 -15.11
C LEU A 163 1.97 -6.51 -14.68
N ARG A 164 1.94 -6.18 -13.40
CA ARG A 164 2.36 -4.88 -12.89
C ARG A 164 3.57 -5.04 -11.99
N TYR A 165 4.42 -4.02 -11.94
CA TYR A 165 5.60 -4.01 -11.09
C TYR A 165 5.48 -3.06 -9.88
N ASP A 166 4.46 -2.17 -9.88
CA ASP A 166 4.20 -1.22 -8.81
C ASP A 166 2.74 -1.31 -8.31
N LEU A 167 2.50 -0.89 -7.08
CA LEU A 167 1.16 -0.78 -6.52
C LEU A 167 0.43 0.49 -6.96
N VAL A 168 1.13 1.54 -7.39
CA VAL A 168 0.56 2.82 -7.82
C VAL A 168 -0.45 2.62 -8.94
N SER A 169 -0.08 1.85 -9.96
CA SER A 169 -0.93 1.56 -11.12
C SER A 169 -2.20 0.80 -10.74
N VAL A 170 -2.13 -0.03 -9.70
CA VAL A 170 -3.25 -0.85 -9.20
C VAL A 170 -4.18 -0.03 -8.31
N LEU A 171 -3.62 0.81 -7.44
CA LEU A 171 -4.38 1.70 -6.55
C LEU A 171 -5.22 2.73 -7.33
N ARG A 172 -4.80 3.13 -8.53
CA ARG A 172 -5.59 3.99 -9.43
C ARG A 172 -6.89 3.34 -9.93
N LEU A 173 -7.00 2.02 -9.84
CA LEU A 173 -8.17 1.24 -10.25
C LEU A 173 -9.11 0.90 -9.08
N MET A 174 -9.15 1.76 -8.06
CA MET A 174 -10.04 1.61 -6.91
C MET A 174 -10.98 2.80 -6.76
N PRO A 175 -12.19 2.61 -6.24
CA PRO A 175 -13.07 3.72 -5.93
C PRO A 175 -12.54 4.51 -4.74
N GLY A 176 -12.77 5.82 -4.74
CA GLY A 176 -12.40 6.71 -3.64
C GLY A 176 -10.91 6.99 -3.49
N THR A 177 -10.07 6.49 -4.40
CA THR A 177 -8.62 6.71 -4.39
C THR A 177 -8.20 7.71 -5.46
N PHE A 178 -7.16 8.47 -5.15
CA PHE A 178 -6.43 9.29 -6.10
C PHE A 178 -4.93 9.18 -5.79
N VAL A 179 -4.13 8.87 -6.78
CA VAL A 179 -2.67 8.74 -6.63
C VAL A 179 -1.99 9.92 -7.30
N VAL A 180 -1.19 10.62 -6.54
CA VAL A 180 -0.28 11.67 -6.99
C VAL A 180 1.12 11.08 -7.08
N GLN A 181 1.72 11.09 -8.25
CA GLN A 181 3.09 10.69 -8.52
C GLN A 181 3.82 11.91 -9.09
N ALA A 182 4.84 12.39 -8.39
CA ALA A 182 5.51 13.65 -8.70
C ALA A 182 6.65 13.42 -9.73
N GLY A 183 6.34 12.80 -10.84
CA GLY A 183 7.31 12.48 -11.91
C GLY A 183 7.03 11.15 -12.58
N GLN A 184 8.08 10.48 -13.02
CA GLN A 184 8.02 9.22 -13.75
C GLN A 184 8.13 8.01 -12.81
N LEU A 185 8.56 6.86 -13.30
CA LEU A 185 8.70 5.66 -12.46
C LEU A 185 9.78 5.86 -11.41
N GLY A 186 9.49 5.52 -10.16
CA GLY A 186 10.37 5.75 -9.00
C GLY A 186 10.16 7.10 -8.30
N ALA A 187 9.46 8.06 -8.92
CA ALA A 187 9.16 9.32 -8.27
C ALA A 187 8.20 9.14 -7.09
N GLN A 188 8.36 10.01 -6.10
CA GLN A 188 7.55 10.02 -4.88
C GLN A 188 6.06 9.94 -5.22
N SER A 189 5.38 8.96 -4.61
CA SER A 189 4.00 8.62 -4.92
C SER A 189 3.15 8.60 -3.66
N SER A 190 2.12 9.43 -3.65
CA SER A 190 1.21 9.64 -2.52
C SER A 190 -0.20 9.14 -2.85
N LEU A 191 -0.85 8.51 -1.89
CA LEU A 191 -2.24 8.05 -1.99
C LEU A 191 -3.16 8.98 -1.21
N PHE A 192 -4.25 9.39 -1.84
CA PHE A 192 -5.33 10.18 -1.23
C PHE A 192 -6.62 9.37 -1.29
N VAL A 193 -7.23 9.13 -0.14
CA VAL A 193 -8.46 8.33 -0.05
C VAL A 193 -9.59 9.18 0.52
N ARG A 194 -10.69 9.30 -0.23
CA ARG A 194 -11.91 10.02 0.20
C ARG A 194 -11.62 11.42 0.76
N GLY A 195 -10.68 12.14 0.14
CA GLY A 195 -10.31 13.51 0.50
C GLY A 195 -9.31 13.63 1.66
N GLY A 196 -8.93 12.56 2.31
CA GLY A 196 -7.89 12.58 3.34
C GLY A 196 -6.50 12.92 2.78
N ALA A 197 -5.58 13.32 3.64
CA ALA A 197 -4.19 13.58 3.29
C ALA A 197 -3.42 12.28 3.03
N SER A 198 -2.24 12.36 2.41
CA SER A 198 -1.45 11.17 2.06
C SER A 198 -0.94 10.41 3.28
N ASP A 199 -0.63 11.11 4.35
CA ASP A 199 -0.20 10.59 5.65
C ASP A 199 -1.35 10.10 6.56
N ALA A 200 -2.59 10.21 6.08
CA ALA A 200 -3.78 9.69 6.76
C ALA A 200 -4.12 8.23 6.38
N ASN A 201 -3.23 7.55 5.66
CA ASN A 201 -3.42 6.18 5.20
C ASN A 201 -2.43 5.24 5.90
N LEU A 202 -2.94 4.36 6.74
CA LEU A 202 -2.10 3.32 7.35
C LEU A 202 -1.75 2.25 6.32
N VAL A 203 -0.46 2.02 6.11
CA VAL A 203 0.04 0.94 5.26
C VAL A 203 0.60 -0.17 6.13
N LEU A 204 0.16 -1.39 5.88
CA LEU A 204 0.61 -2.59 6.57
C LEU A 204 1.27 -3.56 5.58
N VAL A 205 2.45 -4.06 5.91
CA VAL A 205 3.09 -5.18 5.22
C VAL A 205 3.13 -6.36 6.19
N ASP A 206 2.40 -7.43 5.88
CA ASP A 206 2.21 -8.60 6.76
C ASP A 206 1.79 -8.23 8.20
N GLY A 207 0.96 -7.17 8.32
CA GLY A 207 0.44 -6.67 9.58
C GLY A 207 1.40 -5.80 10.39
N VAL A 208 2.52 -5.36 9.81
CA VAL A 208 3.46 -4.41 10.38
C VAL A 208 3.26 -3.04 9.75
N LYS A 209 3.18 -1.98 10.55
CA LYS A 209 3.07 -0.60 10.05
C LYS A 209 4.30 -0.24 9.22
N ALA A 210 4.08 0.13 7.96
CA ALA A 210 5.14 0.37 6.97
C ALA A 210 5.48 1.85 6.77
N GLY A 211 4.62 2.77 7.21
CA GLY A 211 4.87 4.21 7.18
C GLY A 211 6.07 4.62 8.03
N ASP A 212 6.62 5.78 7.78
CA ASP A 212 7.58 6.43 8.66
C ASP A 212 6.91 6.94 9.95
N MET A 213 7.66 7.61 10.80
CA MET A 213 7.14 8.24 11.99
C MET A 213 6.18 9.37 11.60
N GLY A 214 4.86 9.17 11.81
CA GLY A 214 3.78 10.07 11.38
C GLY A 214 3.02 9.64 10.14
N GLY A 215 3.18 8.38 9.73
CA GLY A 215 2.30 7.73 8.76
C GLY A 215 2.61 8.00 7.28
N ARG A 216 3.62 8.80 6.94
CA ARG A 216 4.01 9.00 5.52
C ARG A 216 4.50 7.71 4.92
N PHE A 217 4.07 7.44 3.70
CA PHE A 217 4.48 6.26 2.94
C PHE A 217 4.62 6.59 1.46
N ASP A 218 5.78 6.28 0.89
CA ASP A 218 5.99 6.37 -0.56
C ASP A 218 5.57 5.07 -1.24
N PHE A 219 4.52 5.14 -2.07
CA PHE A 219 4.03 4.00 -2.85
C PHE A 219 4.89 3.73 -4.10
N GLY A 220 5.72 4.68 -4.54
CA GLY A 220 6.63 4.51 -5.67
C GLY A 220 7.72 3.49 -5.43
N ALA A 221 8.15 3.34 -4.18
CA ALA A 221 9.18 2.39 -3.75
C ALA A 221 8.64 0.98 -3.41
N LEU A 222 7.32 0.72 -3.51
CA LEU A 222 6.73 -0.57 -3.18
C LEU A 222 6.40 -1.39 -4.44
N SER A 223 7.23 -2.40 -4.69
CA SER A 223 7.06 -3.38 -5.77
C SER A 223 5.89 -4.35 -5.51
N THR A 224 5.34 -4.94 -6.57
CA THR A 224 4.43 -6.09 -6.50
C THR A 224 5.12 -7.42 -6.24
N THR A 225 6.46 -7.47 -6.21
CA THR A 225 7.24 -8.68 -5.94
C THR A 225 6.97 -9.22 -4.54
N GLY A 226 6.61 -10.49 -4.45
CA GLY A 226 6.25 -11.11 -3.18
C GLY A 226 4.93 -10.58 -2.59
N VAL A 227 4.03 -10.04 -3.42
CA VAL A 227 2.70 -9.60 -3.02
C VAL A 227 1.64 -10.56 -3.56
N GLU A 228 0.92 -11.22 -2.66
CA GLU A 228 -0.22 -12.08 -3.02
C GLU A 228 -1.50 -11.27 -3.20
N ARG A 229 -1.69 -10.31 -2.28
CA ARG A 229 -2.95 -9.61 -2.12
C ARG A 229 -2.75 -8.25 -1.47
N THR A 230 -3.52 -7.28 -1.93
CA THR A 230 -3.64 -5.97 -1.30
C THR A 230 -5.11 -5.71 -0.94
N GLU A 231 -5.36 -5.46 0.34
CA GLU A 231 -6.68 -5.02 0.83
C GLU A 231 -6.66 -3.51 1.06
N VAL A 232 -7.71 -2.82 0.66
CA VAL A 232 -7.89 -1.39 0.97
C VAL A 232 -9.25 -1.21 1.67
N TYR A 233 -9.18 -0.91 2.94
CA TYR A 233 -10.31 -0.42 3.73
C TYR A 233 -10.38 1.10 3.59
N ARG A 234 -11.56 1.67 3.34
CA ARG A 234 -11.77 3.10 3.19
C ARG A 234 -12.59 3.66 4.34
N GLY A 235 -12.06 4.68 5.01
CA GLY A 235 -12.63 5.33 6.17
C GLY A 235 -11.76 5.22 7.42
N ALA A 236 -12.14 5.92 8.47
CA ALA A 236 -11.45 5.90 9.75
C ALA A 236 -11.52 4.52 10.42
N ASN A 237 -10.40 3.99 10.87
CA ASN A 237 -10.31 2.65 11.46
C ASN A 237 -9.24 2.51 12.57
N SER A 238 -8.92 3.60 13.26
CA SER A 238 -7.99 3.53 14.41
C SER A 238 -8.51 2.60 15.50
N GLY A 239 -9.83 2.49 15.68
CA GLY A 239 -10.43 1.55 16.62
C GLY A 239 -10.11 0.05 16.39
N LEU A 240 -9.29 -0.28 15.40
CA LEU A 240 -8.80 -1.64 15.16
C LEU A 240 -7.29 -1.69 14.94
N TYR A 241 -6.68 -0.63 14.45
CA TYR A 241 -5.27 -0.62 14.04
C TYR A 241 -4.41 0.42 14.77
N GLY A 242 -5.02 1.19 15.68
CA GLY A 242 -4.35 2.31 16.32
C GLY A 242 -4.20 3.51 15.37
N ALA A 243 -3.32 4.43 15.72
CA ALA A 243 -3.07 5.65 14.96
C ALA A 243 -2.71 5.41 13.50
N ASP A 244 -2.86 6.48 12.72
CA ASP A 244 -2.60 6.63 11.27
C ASP A 244 -3.66 6.00 10.36
N ALA A 245 -4.60 5.21 10.88
CA ALA A 245 -5.73 4.68 10.12
C ALA A 245 -6.87 5.71 9.95
N SER A 246 -6.54 6.94 9.53
CA SER A 246 -7.46 8.08 9.51
C SER A 246 -8.35 8.15 8.27
N SER A 247 -7.84 7.76 7.09
CA SER A 247 -8.58 7.78 5.83
C SER A 247 -8.72 6.41 5.20
N SER A 248 -7.72 5.56 5.38
CA SER A 248 -7.75 4.18 4.91
C SER A 248 -6.74 3.28 5.64
N VAL A 249 -6.92 1.98 5.45
CA VAL A 249 -5.90 0.96 5.74
C VAL A 249 -5.59 0.21 4.45
N VAL A 250 -4.33 0.24 4.04
CA VAL A 250 -3.80 -0.53 2.91
C VAL A 250 -2.97 -1.68 3.46
N SER A 251 -3.43 -2.91 3.29
CA SER A 251 -2.74 -4.10 3.82
C SER A 251 -2.21 -4.95 2.68
N VAL A 252 -0.91 -5.14 2.66
CA VAL A 252 -0.18 -5.97 1.71
C VAL A 252 0.18 -7.29 2.40
N THR A 253 -0.10 -8.41 1.73
CA THR A 253 0.16 -9.76 2.25
C THR A 253 1.13 -10.50 1.34
N THR A 254 2.16 -11.10 1.93
CA THR A 254 3.15 -11.92 1.24
C THR A 254 2.64 -13.36 1.10
N PRO A 255 2.70 -13.99 -0.10
CA PRO A 255 2.29 -15.37 -0.30
C PRO A 255 3.17 -16.35 0.49
N HIS A 256 2.68 -17.57 0.64
CA HIS A 256 3.43 -18.68 1.23
C HIS A 256 3.40 -19.92 0.32
N GLY A 257 4.36 -20.79 0.50
CA GLY A 257 4.42 -22.01 -0.30
C GLY A 257 3.30 -22.98 0.04
N THR A 258 2.70 -23.58 -0.98
CA THR A 258 1.60 -24.56 -0.82
C THR A 258 1.88 -25.90 -1.50
N THR A 259 2.87 -25.98 -2.39
CA THR A 259 3.20 -27.17 -3.18
C THR A 259 4.23 -28.04 -2.50
N HIS A 260 4.04 -29.36 -2.52
CA HIS A 260 4.99 -30.31 -1.91
C HIS A 260 6.37 -30.27 -2.57
N PHE A 261 6.44 -30.11 -3.89
CA PHE A 261 7.67 -29.85 -4.61
C PHE A 261 7.85 -28.32 -4.73
N PRO A 262 9.09 -27.83 -4.63
CA PRO A 262 9.35 -26.42 -4.84
C PRO A 262 8.84 -25.95 -6.20
N SER A 263 8.04 -24.89 -6.19
CA SER A 263 7.72 -24.15 -7.42
C SER A 263 8.76 -23.05 -7.59
N VAL A 264 9.25 -22.90 -8.82
CA VAL A 264 10.17 -21.82 -9.20
C VAL A 264 9.50 -21.04 -10.31
N LEU A 265 9.35 -19.74 -10.10
CA LEU A 265 8.79 -18.80 -11.05
C LEU A 265 9.86 -17.76 -11.39
N PHE A 266 10.11 -17.58 -12.66
CA PHE A 266 10.99 -16.52 -13.16
C PHE A 266 10.21 -15.66 -14.14
N HIS A 267 10.29 -14.35 -13.96
CA HIS A 267 9.85 -13.34 -14.90
C HIS A 267 11.07 -12.55 -15.37
N GLY A 268 11.13 -12.25 -16.68
CA GLY A 268 12.10 -11.34 -17.22
C GLY A 268 11.46 -10.54 -18.34
N ASP A 269 11.51 -9.21 -18.26
CA ASP A 269 10.94 -8.33 -19.27
C ASP A 269 11.86 -7.17 -19.63
N LEU A 270 11.68 -6.68 -20.86
CA LEU A 270 12.38 -5.57 -21.47
C LEU A 270 11.37 -4.58 -22.02
N GLY A 271 11.65 -3.30 -21.88
CA GLY A 271 10.82 -2.22 -22.36
C GLY A 271 11.58 -1.08 -23.03
N ASN A 272 10.85 -0.07 -23.50
CA ASN A 272 11.45 1.20 -23.89
C ASN A 272 12.02 1.93 -22.67
N PHE A 273 12.75 3.00 -22.87
CA PHE A 273 13.49 3.75 -21.83
C PHE A 273 14.50 2.86 -21.08
N THR A 274 15.15 1.92 -21.78
CA THR A 274 16.10 0.96 -21.20
C THR A 274 15.50 0.19 -20.00
N THR A 275 14.17 0.02 -19.98
CA THR A 275 13.51 -0.68 -18.89
C THR A 275 13.84 -2.16 -18.92
N PHE A 276 14.28 -2.69 -17.79
CA PHE A 276 14.63 -4.09 -17.60
C PHE A 276 14.15 -4.56 -16.23
N ARG A 277 13.53 -5.73 -16.16
CA ARG A 277 13.10 -6.37 -14.92
C ARG A 277 13.39 -7.86 -14.94
N ASP A 278 13.98 -8.34 -13.86
CA ASP A 278 14.04 -9.75 -13.53
C ASP A 278 13.39 -10.01 -12.17
N GLU A 279 12.68 -11.11 -12.07
CA GLU A 279 12.07 -11.56 -10.82
C GLU A 279 12.19 -13.08 -10.71
N LEU A 280 12.64 -13.55 -9.57
CA LEU A 280 12.73 -14.96 -9.22
C LEU A 280 11.95 -15.22 -7.93
N GLU A 281 11.02 -16.16 -7.98
CA GLU A 281 10.30 -16.66 -6.81
C GLU A 281 10.51 -18.15 -6.67
N VAL A 282 10.74 -18.59 -5.43
CA VAL A 282 10.83 -20.00 -5.04
C VAL A 282 9.92 -20.23 -3.85
N ALA A 283 8.95 -21.13 -4.00
CA ALA A 283 7.97 -21.41 -2.95
C ALA A 283 7.73 -22.93 -2.82
N GLY A 284 7.42 -23.38 -1.62
CA GLY A 284 7.09 -24.77 -1.39
C GLY A 284 6.63 -25.05 0.03
N ALA A 285 6.09 -26.26 0.25
CA ALA A 285 5.68 -26.75 1.56
C ALA A 285 6.10 -28.20 1.73
N HIS A 286 6.77 -28.51 2.84
CA HIS A 286 7.17 -29.88 3.15
C HIS A 286 6.89 -30.20 4.62
N ASN A 287 6.04 -31.20 4.86
CA ASN A 287 5.59 -31.61 6.18
C ASN A 287 4.98 -30.45 6.97
N LYS A 288 5.73 -29.89 7.93
CA LYS A 288 5.29 -28.84 8.86
C LYS A 288 5.85 -27.48 8.50
N LEU A 289 6.62 -27.39 7.44
CA LEU A 289 7.29 -26.17 7.00
C LEU A 289 6.72 -25.74 5.66
N ASP A 290 6.37 -24.49 5.53
CA ASP A 290 6.14 -23.79 4.27
C ASP A 290 7.12 -22.64 4.12
N TYR A 291 7.47 -22.31 2.89
CA TYR A 291 8.42 -21.24 2.60
C TYR A 291 8.16 -20.59 1.25
N LEU A 292 8.52 -19.32 1.17
CA LEU A 292 8.64 -18.54 -0.03
C LEU A 292 9.86 -17.64 0.09
N GLY A 293 10.57 -17.47 -1.01
CA GLY A 293 11.59 -16.46 -1.21
C GLY A 293 11.41 -15.84 -2.59
N ALA A 294 11.36 -14.54 -2.70
CA ALA A 294 11.25 -13.78 -3.93
C ALA A 294 12.31 -12.69 -3.97
N PHE A 295 12.87 -12.45 -5.14
CA PHE A 295 13.80 -11.37 -5.41
C PHE A 295 13.48 -10.77 -6.76
N SER A 296 13.50 -9.44 -6.87
CA SER A 296 13.42 -8.74 -8.14
C SER A 296 14.44 -7.62 -8.24
N TRP A 297 14.82 -7.34 -9.49
CA TRP A 297 15.58 -6.18 -9.88
C TRP A 297 14.82 -5.47 -11.00
N LEU A 298 14.60 -4.17 -10.85
CA LEU A 298 14.00 -3.30 -11.85
C LEU A 298 14.93 -2.13 -12.09
N GLN A 299 15.14 -1.77 -13.34
CA GLN A 299 15.79 -0.53 -13.73
C GLN A 299 15.13 0.10 -14.94
N THR A 300 15.19 1.41 -15.04
CA THR A 300 14.77 2.21 -16.20
C THR A 300 15.52 3.54 -16.22
N ASP A 301 15.81 4.06 -17.41
CA ASP A 301 16.37 5.40 -17.56
C ASP A 301 15.26 6.48 -17.54
N ASN A 302 13.97 6.04 -17.57
CA ASN A 302 12.85 6.95 -17.75
C ASN A 302 13.01 7.84 -19.02
N ASN A 303 12.31 8.99 -19.11
CA ASN A 303 12.30 9.83 -20.33
C ASN A 303 12.95 11.20 -20.13
N LEU A 304 13.23 11.61 -18.90
CA LEU A 304 13.87 12.89 -18.61
C LEU A 304 15.35 12.69 -18.22
N PRO A 305 16.21 13.70 -18.43
CA PRO A 305 17.57 13.67 -17.87
C PRO A 305 17.52 13.59 -16.34
N ASN A 306 18.49 12.89 -15.75
CA ASN A 306 18.59 12.65 -14.30
C ASN A 306 17.29 12.08 -13.70
N ASP A 307 16.71 11.09 -14.35
CA ASP A 307 15.41 10.46 -13.93
C ASP A 307 15.51 8.93 -13.91
N GLU A 308 16.74 8.39 -13.90
CA GLU A 308 16.98 6.96 -13.81
C GLU A 308 16.47 6.39 -12.49
N PHE A 309 15.91 5.19 -12.54
CA PHE A 309 15.37 4.48 -11.39
C PHE A 309 15.86 3.04 -11.32
N HIS A 310 16.29 2.64 -10.14
CA HIS A 310 16.70 1.28 -9.80
C HIS A 310 15.99 0.82 -8.54
N LEU A 311 15.42 -0.37 -8.56
CA LEU A 311 14.76 -0.96 -7.39
C LEU A 311 15.13 -2.43 -7.25
N ALA A 312 15.70 -2.80 -6.12
CA ALA A 312 15.87 -4.19 -5.69
C ALA A 312 14.86 -4.52 -4.59
N THR A 313 14.07 -5.58 -4.78
CA THR A 313 13.11 -6.04 -3.77
C THR A 313 13.39 -7.48 -3.40
N THR A 314 13.39 -7.77 -2.10
CA THR A 314 13.43 -9.12 -1.54
C THR A 314 12.23 -9.34 -0.65
N ALA A 315 11.52 -10.44 -0.87
CA ALA A 315 10.44 -10.88 0.02
C ALA A 315 10.68 -12.33 0.46
N ALA A 316 10.42 -12.64 1.72
CA ALA A 316 10.50 -14.01 2.23
C ALA A 316 9.37 -14.26 3.23
N ASN A 317 8.86 -15.49 3.23
CA ASN A 317 7.83 -15.94 4.15
C ASN A 317 8.10 -17.39 4.53
N VAL A 318 8.29 -17.65 5.81
CA VAL A 318 8.55 -18.99 6.34
C VAL A 318 7.56 -19.28 7.45
N GLY A 319 6.80 -20.36 7.28
CA GLY A 319 5.83 -20.85 8.25
C GLY A 319 6.22 -22.21 8.80
N TRP A 320 6.09 -22.41 10.11
CA TRP A 320 6.29 -23.70 10.78
C TRP A 320 5.09 -24.06 11.65
N GLN A 321 4.50 -25.22 11.38
CA GLN A 321 3.36 -25.77 12.12
C GLN A 321 3.79 -27.01 12.91
N PRO A 322 4.32 -26.86 14.14
CA PRO A 322 4.75 -28.01 14.97
C PRO A 322 3.60 -28.99 15.26
N ASN A 323 2.39 -28.49 15.35
CA ASN A 323 1.16 -29.25 15.54
C ASN A 323 -0.04 -28.53 14.93
N GLY A 324 -1.21 -29.16 14.90
CA GLY A 324 -2.44 -28.59 14.33
C GLY A 324 -3.06 -27.39 15.07
N LYS A 325 -2.45 -26.93 16.16
CA LYS A 325 -2.93 -25.82 16.99
C LYS A 325 -1.98 -24.63 17.01
N THR A 326 -0.76 -24.80 16.57
CA THR A 326 0.29 -23.79 16.69
C THR A 326 0.91 -23.52 15.34
N GLN A 327 1.02 -22.26 14.98
CA GLN A 327 1.75 -21.78 13.81
C GLN A 327 2.73 -20.69 14.24
N LEU A 328 3.98 -20.84 13.81
CA LEU A 328 4.96 -19.76 13.84
C LEU A 328 5.21 -19.31 12.39
N ARG A 329 5.28 -18.02 12.17
CA ARG A 329 5.55 -17.44 10.85
C ARG A 329 6.50 -16.27 10.98
N ALA A 330 7.44 -16.19 10.05
CA ALA A 330 8.32 -15.04 9.89
C ALA A 330 8.23 -14.55 8.44
N THR A 331 8.03 -13.26 8.26
CA THR A 331 8.06 -12.59 6.96
C THR A 331 9.08 -11.47 6.96
N VAL A 332 9.70 -11.26 5.81
CA VAL A 332 10.61 -10.15 5.53
C VAL A 332 10.23 -9.56 4.20
N HIS A 333 10.13 -8.24 4.15
CA HIS A 333 10.06 -7.49 2.90
C HIS A 333 11.12 -6.39 2.95
N TYR A 334 12.03 -6.37 1.99
CA TYR A 334 13.14 -5.43 1.94
C TYR A 334 13.26 -4.84 0.55
N GLY A 335 13.15 -3.52 0.46
CA GLY A 335 13.33 -2.72 -0.74
C GLY A 335 14.52 -1.79 -0.60
N VAL A 336 15.30 -1.67 -1.65
CA VAL A 336 16.35 -0.66 -1.81
C VAL A 336 16.18 -0.05 -3.19
N ASP A 337 16.04 1.25 -3.23
CA ASP A 337 15.94 1.97 -4.48
C ASP A 337 16.90 3.17 -4.54
N ALA A 338 17.12 3.61 -5.76
CA ALA A 338 17.86 4.82 -6.08
C ALA A 338 17.22 5.44 -7.31
N THR A 339 16.94 6.74 -7.23
CA THR A 339 16.34 7.51 -8.31
C THR A 339 17.06 8.84 -8.51
N GLY A 340 17.16 9.24 -9.77
CA GLY A 340 17.46 10.61 -10.13
C GLY A 340 16.21 11.48 -9.86
N VAL A 341 16.42 12.73 -9.47
CA VAL A 341 15.33 13.66 -9.16
C VAL A 341 15.49 14.91 -10.03
N PRO A 342 14.91 14.90 -11.26
CA PRO A 342 15.06 16.01 -12.21
C PRO A 342 14.32 17.29 -11.78
N GLY A 343 13.50 17.23 -10.73
CA GLY A 343 12.67 18.33 -10.29
C GLY A 343 11.44 18.57 -11.17
N ALA A 344 10.89 19.76 -11.10
CA ALA A 344 9.71 20.16 -11.83
C ALA A 344 10.07 20.66 -13.24
N TRP A 345 10.27 19.74 -14.15
CA TRP A 345 10.75 20.01 -15.52
C TRP A 345 10.00 21.14 -16.23
N ASP A 346 8.67 21.16 -16.17
CA ASP A 346 7.88 22.16 -16.90
C ASP A 346 8.06 23.58 -16.36
N PHE A 347 8.56 23.75 -15.12
CA PHE A 347 8.88 25.06 -14.56
C PHE A 347 10.29 25.55 -14.93
N HIS A 348 11.20 24.62 -15.23
CA HIS A 348 12.61 24.94 -15.40
C HIS A 348 13.13 24.70 -16.81
N ASP A 349 12.51 23.78 -17.58
CA ASP A 349 13.04 23.21 -18.85
C ASP A 349 14.51 22.78 -18.72
N LEU A 350 14.86 22.35 -17.53
CA LEU A 350 16.18 21.93 -17.08
C LEU A 350 16.02 20.89 -15.98
N ALA A 351 16.83 19.84 -16.00
CA ALA A 351 16.87 18.85 -14.95
C ALA A 351 17.77 19.30 -13.81
N ASP A 352 17.29 19.12 -12.58
CA ASP A 352 18.13 19.17 -11.41
C ASP A 352 19.07 17.95 -11.35
N ASN A 353 20.16 18.02 -10.60
CA ASN A 353 21.10 16.90 -10.42
C ASN A 353 20.94 16.21 -9.05
N ALA A 354 19.77 16.33 -8.47
CA ALA A 354 19.47 15.69 -7.21
C ALA A 354 19.28 14.18 -7.36
N THR A 355 19.55 13.45 -6.30
CA THR A 355 19.33 11.99 -6.21
C THR A 355 18.69 11.64 -4.89
N GLU A 356 17.84 10.61 -4.91
CA GLU A 356 17.20 10.03 -3.72
C GLU A 356 17.54 8.54 -3.62
N LYS A 357 17.75 8.04 -2.40
CA LYS A 357 18.01 6.63 -2.11
C LYS A 357 17.25 6.21 -0.89
N ASP A 358 16.45 5.17 -1.05
CA ASP A 358 15.63 4.62 0.03
C ASP A 358 16.02 3.20 0.39
N GLN A 359 15.87 2.88 1.67
CA GLN A 359 16.00 1.54 2.21
C GLN A 359 14.84 1.29 3.15
N ASN A 360 14.02 0.31 2.81
CA ASN A 360 12.80 -0.01 3.52
C ASN A 360 12.80 -1.48 3.92
N LEU A 361 12.86 -1.77 5.24
CA LEU A 361 12.82 -3.12 5.79
C LEU A 361 11.60 -3.29 6.68
N TYR A 362 10.80 -4.29 6.37
CA TYR A 362 9.67 -4.75 7.16
C TYR A 362 9.87 -6.19 7.58
N PHE A 363 9.80 -6.46 8.87
CA PHE A 363 9.89 -7.81 9.43
C PHE A 363 8.68 -8.08 10.31
N SER A 364 8.05 -9.22 10.15
CA SER A 364 6.99 -9.71 11.02
C SER A 364 7.32 -11.12 11.52
N GLY A 365 7.31 -11.31 12.84
CA GLY A 365 7.38 -12.62 13.47
C GLY A 365 6.09 -12.87 14.25
N SER A 366 5.33 -13.91 13.93
CA SER A 366 4.07 -14.21 14.59
C SER A 366 4.01 -15.62 15.16
N LEU A 367 3.32 -15.75 16.30
CA LEU A 367 2.91 -17.00 16.92
C LEU A 367 1.38 -17.00 17.01
N GLU A 368 0.75 -17.93 16.32
CA GLU A 368 -0.68 -18.20 16.45
C GLU A 368 -0.90 -19.50 17.20
N HIS A 369 -1.84 -19.49 18.15
CA HIS A 369 -2.16 -20.66 18.94
C HIS A 369 -3.68 -20.79 19.20
N GLN A 370 -4.23 -21.93 18.79
CA GLN A 370 -5.60 -22.33 19.10
C GLN A 370 -5.64 -23.04 20.46
N THR A 371 -5.83 -22.28 21.55
CA THR A 371 -5.81 -22.82 22.92
C THR A 371 -6.98 -23.77 23.13
N THR A 372 -8.19 -23.37 22.75
CA THR A 372 -9.39 -24.20 22.70
C THR A 372 -10.04 -24.07 21.32
N PRO A 373 -11.03 -24.89 20.95
CA PRO A 373 -11.76 -24.70 19.70
C PRO A 373 -12.37 -23.31 19.51
N ASP A 374 -12.60 -22.58 20.61
CA ASP A 374 -13.27 -21.30 20.63
C ASP A 374 -12.34 -20.12 21.00
N PHE A 375 -11.09 -20.39 21.40
CA PHE A 375 -10.13 -19.36 21.79
C PHE A 375 -8.86 -19.44 20.95
N HIS A 376 -8.66 -18.42 20.13
CA HIS A 376 -7.46 -18.20 19.31
C HIS A 376 -6.64 -17.06 19.87
N ASN A 377 -5.32 -17.18 19.80
CA ASN A 377 -4.36 -16.18 20.24
C ASN A 377 -3.34 -15.92 19.15
N LEU A 378 -3.02 -14.65 18.95
CA LEU A 378 -1.95 -14.16 18.09
C LEU A 378 -1.01 -13.29 18.93
N VAL A 379 0.28 -13.58 18.87
CA VAL A 379 1.35 -12.67 19.30
C VAL A 379 2.17 -12.35 18.08
N ARG A 380 2.40 -11.07 17.81
CA ARG A 380 3.24 -10.61 16.70
C ARG A 380 4.29 -9.62 17.19
N TYR A 381 5.53 -9.81 16.79
CA TYR A 381 6.56 -8.79 16.81
C TYR A 381 6.73 -8.25 15.40
N GLY A 382 6.67 -6.93 15.26
CA GLY A 382 6.88 -6.20 14.02
C GLY A 382 8.06 -5.25 14.13
N MET A 383 8.82 -5.14 13.06
CA MET A 383 9.95 -4.22 12.97
C MET A 383 9.93 -3.50 11.62
N THR A 384 10.03 -2.17 11.68
CA THR A 384 10.19 -1.30 10.50
C THR A 384 11.48 -0.51 10.63
N ARG A 385 12.28 -0.49 9.56
CA ARG A 385 13.50 0.31 9.46
C ARG A 385 13.51 1.02 8.12
N LYS A 386 13.45 2.34 8.15
CA LYS A 386 13.44 3.18 6.95
C LYS A 386 14.59 4.15 6.97
N ARG A 387 15.18 4.36 5.81
CA ARG A 387 16.25 5.34 5.54
C ARG A 387 15.94 5.99 4.22
N GLU A 388 15.77 7.29 4.22
CA GLU A 388 15.61 8.12 3.03
C GLU A 388 16.81 9.08 2.99
N GLN A 389 17.46 9.17 1.85
CA GLN A 389 18.63 10.01 1.65
C GLN A 389 18.46 10.81 0.37
N TYR A 390 18.28 12.12 0.51
CA TYR A 390 18.23 13.05 -0.60
C TYR A 390 19.53 13.84 -0.68
N HIS A 391 20.10 13.98 -1.87
CA HIS A 391 21.30 14.76 -2.14
C HIS A 391 21.10 15.59 -3.39
N LEU A 392 21.33 16.89 -3.26
CA LEU A 392 21.51 17.86 -4.34
C LEU A 392 23.01 18.11 -4.47
N TRP A 393 23.62 17.59 -5.54
CA TRP A 393 25.08 17.48 -5.67
C TRP A 393 25.76 18.80 -5.96
N GLU A 394 25.17 19.63 -6.81
CA GLU A 394 25.65 20.96 -7.19
C GLU A 394 24.48 21.84 -7.58
N GLN A 395 24.65 23.14 -7.50
CA GLN A 395 23.65 24.10 -7.91
C GLN A 395 23.44 24.03 -9.43
N THR A 396 22.19 23.88 -9.85
CA THR A 396 21.80 23.79 -11.25
C THR A 396 20.98 25.02 -11.64
N GLY A 397 21.20 25.58 -12.84
CA GLY A 397 20.42 26.71 -13.33
C GLY A 397 20.92 27.24 -14.64
N ALA A 398 20.04 27.90 -15.39
CA ALA A 398 20.36 28.57 -16.63
C ALA A 398 20.97 29.99 -16.40
N VAL A 399 20.52 30.67 -15.36
CA VAL A 399 20.98 31.99 -14.94
C VAL A 399 21.06 32.08 -13.42
N PHE A 400 21.84 33.07 -12.92
CA PHE A 400 22.01 33.30 -11.49
C PHE A 400 21.71 34.76 -11.17
N ASP A 401 21.09 35.04 -10.03
CA ASP A 401 20.88 36.39 -9.52
C ASP A 401 22.11 36.90 -8.76
N ASP A 402 22.07 38.18 -8.34
CA ASP A 402 23.16 38.82 -7.58
C ASP A 402 23.33 38.20 -6.17
N PHE A 403 22.37 37.45 -5.68
CA PHE A 403 22.44 36.71 -4.40
C PHE A 403 23.01 35.30 -4.58
N GLY A 404 23.21 34.87 -5.84
CA GLY A 404 23.72 33.55 -6.19
C GLY A 404 22.64 32.47 -6.27
N ASN A 405 21.35 32.81 -6.21
CA ASN A 405 20.29 31.85 -6.47
C ASN A 405 20.22 31.53 -7.97
N SER A 406 19.86 30.29 -8.31
CA SER A 406 19.74 29.85 -9.70
C SER A 406 18.31 29.76 -10.17
N TYR A 407 18.09 30.03 -11.45
CA TYR A 407 16.80 29.98 -12.10
C TYR A 407 16.87 29.12 -13.36
N GLY A 408 15.74 28.47 -13.69
CA GLY A 408 15.60 27.67 -14.90
C GLY A 408 15.59 28.51 -16.19
N GLU A 409 15.28 27.86 -17.31
CA GLU A 409 15.07 28.55 -18.59
C GLU A 409 13.75 29.34 -18.59
N VAL A 410 13.59 30.22 -19.58
CA VAL A 410 12.30 30.93 -19.77
C VAL A 410 11.27 29.96 -20.30
N VAL A 411 10.23 29.72 -19.52
CA VAL A 411 9.14 28.81 -19.86
C VAL A 411 7.80 29.52 -19.88
N THR A 412 6.85 28.97 -20.62
CA THR A 412 5.43 29.37 -20.55
C THR A 412 4.63 28.24 -19.95
N ILE A 413 4.07 28.47 -18.77
CA ILE A 413 3.23 27.51 -18.07
C ILE A 413 1.78 27.89 -18.26
N THR A 414 0.95 26.89 -18.61
CA THR A 414 -0.50 27.07 -18.77
C THR A 414 -1.21 26.14 -17.82
N GLY A 415 -1.93 26.70 -16.86
CA GLY A 415 -2.81 25.96 -15.96
C GLY A 415 -4.00 25.36 -16.69
N ALA A 416 -4.58 24.31 -16.13
CA ALA A 416 -5.80 23.72 -16.67
C ALA A 416 -7.02 24.68 -16.58
N ASN A 417 -6.93 25.71 -15.78
CA ASN A 417 -7.90 26.80 -15.67
C ASN A 417 -7.83 27.79 -16.85
N GLY A 418 -6.81 27.66 -17.72
CA GLY A 418 -6.66 28.51 -18.92
C GLY A 418 -5.77 29.74 -18.74
N TYR A 419 -5.30 30.02 -17.55
CA TYR A 419 -4.32 31.08 -17.29
C TYR A 419 -2.92 30.63 -17.72
N SER A 420 -2.15 31.51 -18.27
CA SER A 420 -0.77 31.30 -18.70
C SER A 420 0.15 32.39 -18.18
N VAL A 421 1.35 32.03 -17.83
CA VAL A 421 2.40 32.92 -17.41
C VAL A 421 3.72 32.51 -18.05
N THR A 422 4.55 33.50 -18.39
CA THR A 422 5.88 33.27 -18.99
C THR A 422 6.93 33.90 -18.12
N GLY A 423 7.97 33.17 -17.77
CA GLY A 423 9.05 33.63 -16.93
C GLY A 423 10.04 32.55 -16.57
N ARG A 424 10.83 32.76 -15.54
CA ARG A 424 11.80 31.84 -14.96
C ARG A 424 11.36 31.47 -13.55
N ALA A 425 11.44 30.20 -13.18
CA ALA A 425 11.25 29.76 -11.79
C ALA A 425 12.60 29.65 -11.08
N LEU A 426 12.59 29.94 -9.78
CA LEU A 426 13.71 29.65 -8.88
C LEU A 426 13.94 28.13 -8.90
N MET A 427 15.19 27.73 -9.08
CA MET A 427 15.61 26.34 -9.10
C MET A 427 16.31 25.98 -7.79
N ASP A 428 17.44 26.62 -7.51
CA ASP A 428 18.21 26.38 -6.30
C ASP A 428 18.59 27.66 -5.58
N TYR A 429 18.60 27.63 -4.27
CA TYR A 429 19.12 28.74 -3.47
C TYR A 429 20.64 28.74 -3.45
N ALA A 430 21.22 29.95 -3.33
CA ALA A 430 22.64 30.12 -3.08
C ALA A 430 23.09 29.34 -1.84
N GLY A 431 24.17 28.61 -1.94
CA GLY A 431 24.66 27.81 -0.81
C GLY A 431 25.96 27.05 -1.07
N THR A 432 26.31 26.22 -0.10
CA THR A 432 27.41 25.28 -0.24
C THR A 432 26.87 23.90 -0.61
N TYR A 433 27.36 23.34 -1.70
CA TYR A 433 26.96 22.03 -2.20
C TYR A 433 28.06 20.98 -1.93
N PRO A 434 27.69 19.67 -1.79
CA PRO A 434 26.34 19.12 -1.89
C PRO A 434 25.46 19.51 -0.69
N GLN A 435 24.18 19.70 -0.97
CA GLN A 435 23.14 19.84 0.05
C GLN A 435 22.32 18.54 0.14
N GLY A 436 21.54 18.40 1.20
CA GLY A 436 20.68 17.25 1.33
C GLY A 436 20.25 16.98 2.76
N TYR A 437 19.41 15.96 2.89
CA TYR A 437 18.93 15.48 4.18
C TYR A 437 18.90 13.95 4.22
N GLN A 438 18.81 13.43 5.42
CA GLN A 438 18.52 12.03 5.66
C GLN A 438 17.34 11.96 6.64
N LEU A 439 16.35 11.11 6.33
CA LEU A 439 15.32 10.72 7.26
C LEU A 439 15.57 9.30 7.74
N VAL A 440 15.52 9.13 9.05
CA VAL A 440 15.68 7.85 9.72
C VAL A 440 14.42 7.59 10.53
N SER A 441 13.71 6.49 10.23
CA SER A 441 12.55 6.07 11.00
C SER A 441 12.68 4.60 11.38
N ASN A 442 12.62 4.33 12.69
CA ASN A 442 12.68 2.99 13.25
C ASN A 442 11.43 2.76 14.11
N ARG A 443 10.77 1.64 13.90
CA ARG A 443 9.62 1.22 14.72
C ARG A 443 9.79 -0.22 15.13
N ASP A 444 9.51 -0.49 16.40
CA ASP A 444 9.39 -1.81 16.98
C ASP A 444 8.00 -1.93 17.61
N GLN A 445 7.25 -2.97 17.28
CA GLN A 445 5.90 -3.18 17.80
C GLN A 445 5.71 -4.60 18.29
N ILE A 446 4.97 -4.74 19.40
CA ILE A 446 4.49 -6.03 19.90
C ILE A 446 2.97 -5.96 19.95
N VAL A 447 2.32 -6.89 19.27
CA VAL A 447 0.86 -6.98 19.23
C VAL A 447 0.42 -8.31 19.82
N TYR A 448 -0.53 -8.24 20.74
CA TYR A 448 -1.30 -9.40 21.20
C TYR A 448 -2.74 -9.24 20.73
N GLN A 449 -3.34 -10.31 20.22
CA GLN A 449 -4.76 -10.39 19.92
C GLN A 449 -5.30 -11.72 20.41
N GLY A 450 -6.42 -11.68 21.13
CA GLY A 450 -7.18 -12.83 21.55
C GLY A 450 -8.60 -12.78 20.97
N ASP A 451 -9.00 -13.83 20.28
CA ASP A 451 -10.32 -13.97 19.68
C ASP A 451 -11.06 -15.08 20.39
N TYR A 452 -12.21 -14.77 21.00
CA TYR A 452 -13.03 -15.74 21.68
C TYR A 452 -14.42 -15.86 21.07
N ARG A 453 -14.78 -17.07 20.63
CA ARG A 453 -16.08 -17.37 20.06
C ARG A 453 -17.03 -17.85 21.16
N PHE A 454 -17.91 -16.96 21.61
CA PHE A 454 -18.96 -17.30 22.60
C PHE A 454 -20.03 -18.23 22.03
N THR A 455 -20.40 -18.00 20.77
CA THR A 455 -21.35 -18.81 20.03
C THR A 455 -20.94 -18.82 18.54
N PRO A 456 -21.52 -19.65 17.69
CA PRO A 456 -21.29 -19.57 16.24
C PRO A 456 -21.64 -18.20 15.61
N HIS A 457 -22.39 -17.36 16.34
CA HIS A 457 -22.92 -16.09 15.87
C HIS A 457 -22.34 -14.86 16.63
N LEU A 458 -21.43 -15.07 17.57
CA LEU A 458 -20.85 -13.99 18.37
C LEU A 458 -19.40 -14.30 18.72
N MET A 459 -18.50 -13.43 18.30
CA MET A 459 -17.08 -13.45 18.64
C MET A 459 -16.67 -12.13 19.28
N ALA A 460 -15.82 -12.18 20.31
CA ALA A 460 -15.15 -11.02 20.86
C ALA A 460 -13.67 -11.06 20.49
N LEU A 461 -13.13 -9.88 20.31
CA LEU A 461 -11.72 -9.61 20.09
C LEU A 461 -11.23 -8.70 21.22
N VAL A 462 -10.09 -9.04 21.79
CA VAL A 462 -9.32 -8.16 22.68
C VAL A 462 -7.90 -8.05 22.14
N GLY A 463 -7.31 -6.88 22.22
CA GLY A 463 -5.97 -6.64 21.72
C GLY A 463 -5.19 -5.71 22.66
N PHE A 464 -3.89 -5.87 22.57
CA PHE A 464 -2.91 -4.99 23.17
C PHE A 464 -1.79 -4.75 22.17
N GLN A 465 -1.33 -3.52 22.04
CA GLN A 465 -0.15 -3.18 21.26
C GLN A 465 0.77 -2.28 22.08
N TYR A 466 2.05 -2.56 22.01
CA TYR A 466 3.12 -1.68 22.43
C TYR A 466 3.91 -1.28 21.18
N GLU A 467 4.21 0.00 21.06
CA GLU A 467 4.97 0.54 19.93
C GLU A 467 6.05 1.49 20.46
N ASP A 468 7.28 1.32 19.99
CA ASP A 468 8.43 2.19 20.23
C ASP A 468 8.91 2.74 18.89
N GLU A 469 8.83 4.05 18.72
CA GLU A 469 9.25 4.75 17.52
C GLU A 469 10.40 5.70 17.82
N ARG A 470 11.36 5.72 16.91
CA ARG A 470 12.54 6.59 16.96
C ARG A 470 12.82 7.11 15.57
N GLY A 471 12.83 8.44 15.46
CA GLY A 471 13.13 9.14 14.23
C GLY A 471 14.23 10.16 14.41
N ALA A 472 14.88 10.51 13.33
CA ALA A 472 15.83 11.59 13.25
C ALA A 472 15.89 12.16 11.83
N GLN A 473 16.13 13.46 11.73
CA GLN A 473 16.41 14.15 10.48
C GLN A 473 17.83 14.75 10.54
N PRO A 474 18.87 13.96 10.27
CA PRO A 474 20.23 14.49 10.18
C PRO A 474 20.44 15.20 8.84
N GLY A 475 20.98 16.38 8.84
CA GLY A 475 21.25 17.16 7.60
C GLY A 475 21.42 18.63 7.83
N SER A 476 20.97 19.14 8.96
CA SER A 476 21.32 20.47 9.47
C SER A 476 22.33 20.35 10.60
N THR A 477 22.82 21.46 11.07
CA THR A 477 23.82 21.56 12.15
C THR A 477 23.41 20.88 13.47
N TYR A 478 22.14 20.46 13.59
CA TYR A 478 21.56 19.83 14.79
C TYR A 478 20.71 18.63 14.40
N VAL A 479 21.14 17.43 14.82
CA VAL A 479 20.34 16.21 14.77
C VAL A 479 19.53 16.12 16.06
N THR A 480 18.24 16.38 16.00
CA THR A 480 17.36 16.13 17.14
C THR A 480 16.68 14.78 16.94
N PRO A 481 17.06 13.74 17.71
CA PRO A 481 16.33 12.49 17.69
C PRO A 481 14.96 12.70 18.38
N ILE A 482 13.91 12.21 17.76
CA ILE A 482 12.57 12.19 18.32
C ILE A 482 12.24 10.73 18.62
N GLY A 483 11.74 10.47 19.82
CA GLY A 483 11.30 9.13 20.22
C GLY A 483 9.99 9.19 20.97
N ARG A 484 9.09 8.23 20.72
CA ARG A 484 7.81 8.10 21.39
C ARG A 484 7.46 6.64 21.64
N THR A 485 6.64 6.42 22.66
CA THR A 485 6.11 5.11 23.01
C THR A 485 4.60 5.18 23.11
N ASN A 486 3.93 4.21 22.54
CA ASN A 486 2.48 4.15 22.48
C ASN A 486 2.01 2.82 23.05
N TYR A 487 0.91 2.86 23.77
CA TYR A 487 0.19 1.70 24.30
C TYR A 487 -1.24 1.76 23.81
N ASP A 488 -1.72 0.68 23.28
CA ASP A 488 -2.99 0.59 22.61
C ASP A 488 -3.76 -0.63 23.17
N TYR A 489 -4.97 -0.39 23.66
CA TYR A 489 -5.86 -1.37 24.27
C TYR A 489 -7.15 -1.40 23.48
N ARG A 490 -7.39 -2.45 22.73
CA ARG A 490 -8.56 -2.58 21.89
C ARG A 490 -9.49 -3.68 22.35
N ALA A 491 -10.79 -3.41 22.17
CA ALA A 491 -11.81 -4.40 22.41
C ALA A 491 -12.93 -4.27 21.39
N GLY A 492 -13.48 -5.40 20.98
CA GLY A 492 -14.57 -5.41 20.02
C GLY A 492 -15.36 -6.71 20.03
N VAL A 493 -16.53 -6.64 19.46
CA VAL A 493 -17.39 -7.79 19.22
C VAL A 493 -17.86 -7.74 17.77
N HIS A 494 -17.88 -8.87 17.11
CA HIS A 494 -18.54 -9.03 15.83
C HIS A 494 -19.39 -10.30 15.81
N GLY A 495 -20.42 -10.27 15.01
CA GLY A 495 -21.34 -11.41 14.95
C GLY A 495 -22.43 -11.19 13.93
N ASP A 496 -23.38 -12.14 13.96
CA ASP A 496 -24.55 -12.05 13.13
C ASP A 496 -25.84 -12.36 13.90
N PHE A 497 -26.94 -11.81 13.40
CA PHE A 497 -28.28 -12.17 13.83
C PHE A 497 -29.03 -12.81 12.66
N LYS A 498 -29.33 -14.11 12.81
CA LYS A 498 -30.08 -14.94 11.84
C LYS A 498 -29.44 -14.94 10.42
N ASN A 499 -28.13 -14.84 10.30
CA ASN A 499 -27.40 -14.71 9.03
C ASN A 499 -28.00 -13.63 8.11
N ARG A 500 -28.48 -12.53 8.69
CA ARG A 500 -29.10 -11.42 7.97
C ARG A 500 -28.55 -10.06 8.35
N LEU A 501 -28.33 -9.83 9.63
CA LEU A 501 -27.63 -8.66 10.14
C LEU A 501 -26.27 -9.12 10.64
N TYR A 502 -25.21 -8.61 10.06
CA TYR A 502 -23.85 -8.75 10.52
C TYR A 502 -23.43 -7.43 11.14
N TYR A 503 -22.76 -7.46 12.27
CA TYR A 503 -22.35 -6.26 12.99
C TYR A 503 -20.96 -6.40 13.57
N THR A 504 -20.28 -5.25 13.69
CA THR A 504 -19.00 -5.09 14.38
C THR A 504 -19.12 -3.84 15.25
N LEU A 505 -18.82 -3.97 16.51
CA LEU A 505 -18.77 -2.87 17.48
C LEU A 505 -17.47 -2.97 18.25
N GLY A 506 -16.82 -1.86 18.50
CA GLY A 506 -15.57 -1.87 19.25
C GLY A 506 -14.95 -0.49 19.32
N GLY A 507 -13.71 -0.46 19.73
CA GLY A 507 -12.92 0.74 19.82
C GLY A 507 -11.58 0.45 20.45
N ASP A 508 -10.81 1.50 20.53
CA ASP A 508 -9.46 1.51 21.02
C ASP A 508 -9.28 2.61 22.07
N LEU A 509 -8.43 2.36 23.02
CA LEU A 509 -7.92 3.33 23.99
C LEU A 509 -6.40 3.37 23.81
N GLU A 510 -5.93 4.44 23.21
CA GLU A 510 -4.53 4.65 22.89
C GLU A 510 -3.92 5.64 23.89
N HIS A 511 -2.79 5.27 24.47
CA HIS A 511 -2.01 6.14 25.36
C HIS A 511 -0.68 6.48 24.68
N TYR A 512 -0.53 7.73 24.32
CA TYR A 512 0.66 8.28 23.71
C TYR A 512 1.53 9.00 24.73
N SER A 513 2.85 8.81 24.64
CA SER A 513 3.80 9.50 25.52
C SER A 513 3.77 11.02 25.36
N GLU A 514 3.39 11.54 24.20
CA GLU A 514 3.48 12.97 23.87
C GLU A 514 2.15 13.73 24.07
N PHE A 515 1.02 13.16 23.70
CA PHE A 515 -0.28 13.86 23.69
C PHE A 515 -1.40 13.12 24.45
N GLY A 516 -1.02 12.18 25.33
CA GLY A 516 -1.92 11.55 26.28
C GLY A 516 -2.89 10.53 25.70
N VAL A 517 -4.08 10.41 26.29
CA VAL A 517 -5.05 9.36 25.97
C VAL A 517 -6.01 9.80 24.89
N GLN A 518 -6.18 8.96 23.88
CA GLN A 518 -7.17 9.10 22.80
C GLN A 518 -8.10 7.88 22.80
N THR A 519 -9.35 8.07 22.39
CA THR A 519 -10.33 6.99 22.25
C THR A 519 -10.95 7.02 20.86
N THR A 520 -10.98 5.87 20.21
CA THR A 520 -11.43 5.74 18.83
C THR A 520 -12.53 4.69 18.69
N PRO A 521 -13.80 5.04 18.97
CA PRO A 521 -14.92 4.13 18.79
C PRO A 521 -15.19 3.81 17.32
N ARG A 522 -15.72 2.60 17.07
CA ARG A 522 -16.15 2.14 15.76
C ARG A 522 -17.42 1.31 15.81
N ALA A 523 -18.21 1.39 14.74
CA ALA A 523 -19.40 0.57 14.56
C ALA A 523 -19.63 0.30 13.07
N ALA A 524 -19.88 -0.95 12.72
CA ALA A 524 -20.21 -1.30 11.35
C ALA A 524 -21.33 -2.32 11.31
N ALA A 525 -22.19 -2.23 10.29
CA ALA A 525 -23.29 -3.17 10.10
C ALA A 525 -23.53 -3.47 8.61
N SER A 526 -23.85 -4.70 8.32
CA SER A 526 -24.26 -5.19 7.00
C SER A 526 -25.58 -5.91 7.15
N PHE A 527 -26.63 -5.44 6.48
CA PHE A 527 -27.99 -5.98 6.60
C PHE A 527 -28.53 -6.42 5.25
N TYR A 528 -28.85 -7.70 5.14
CA TYR A 528 -29.55 -8.23 3.97
C TYR A 528 -31.03 -7.87 4.00
N LEU A 529 -31.43 -6.90 3.20
CA LEU A 529 -32.84 -6.62 2.95
C LEU A 529 -33.47 -7.79 2.18
N PHE A 530 -32.76 -8.27 1.16
CA PHE A 530 -33.05 -9.53 0.46
C PHE A 530 -31.79 -10.38 0.40
N ARG A 531 -31.88 -11.60 0.96
CA ARG A 531 -30.76 -12.56 0.94
C ARG A 531 -30.42 -12.98 -0.49
N PRO A 532 -29.16 -13.40 -0.75
CA PRO A 532 -28.78 -13.96 -2.03
C PRO A 532 -29.73 -15.10 -2.49
N ARG A 533 -30.18 -15.01 -3.73
CA ARG A 533 -31.07 -15.96 -4.37
C ARG A 533 -30.84 -15.99 -5.88
N HIS A 534 -31.29 -17.06 -6.52
CA HIS A 534 -31.32 -17.10 -8.00
C HIS A 534 -32.40 -16.17 -8.57
N GLY A 535 -32.12 -15.54 -9.72
CA GLY A 535 -33.06 -14.70 -10.42
C GLY A 535 -32.46 -13.36 -10.90
N ALA A 536 -33.31 -12.55 -11.53
CA ALA A 536 -32.89 -11.24 -12.04
C ALA A 536 -32.43 -10.29 -10.91
N PHE A 537 -33.16 -10.25 -9.79
CA PHE A 537 -32.78 -9.54 -8.57
C PHE A 537 -32.29 -10.57 -7.55
N SER A 538 -30.97 -10.67 -7.38
CA SER A 538 -30.36 -11.81 -6.69
C SER A 538 -30.05 -11.54 -5.23
N GLY A 539 -30.11 -10.30 -4.75
CA GLY A 539 -29.87 -9.95 -3.36
C GLY A 539 -29.69 -8.45 -3.18
N THR A 540 -30.09 -7.93 -2.01
CA THR A 540 -29.93 -6.51 -1.66
C THR A 540 -29.38 -6.42 -0.26
N ARG A 541 -28.30 -5.66 -0.08
CA ARG A 541 -27.60 -5.48 1.19
C ARG A 541 -27.42 -4.00 1.47
N LEU A 542 -27.71 -3.58 2.69
CA LEU A 542 -27.42 -2.25 3.21
C LEU A 542 -26.14 -2.30 4.04
N LEU A 543 -25.36 -1.26 3.97
CA LEU A 543 -24.08 -1.11 4.65
C LEU A 543 -24.12 0.16 5.51
N PHE A 544 -23.55 0.08 6.67
CA PHE A 544 -23.29 1.22 7.53
C PHE A 544 -21.92 1.05 8.19
N ASN A 545 -21.15 2.14 8.24
CA ASN A 545 -19.87 2.17 8.95
C ASN A 545 -19.68 3.53 9.59
N PHE A 546 -19.20 3.51 10.82
CA PHE A 546 -18.79 4.68 11.61
C PHE A 546 -17.45 4.38 12.25
N GLY A 547 -16.56 5.35 12.27
CA GLY A 547 -15.29 5.25 12.98
C GLY A 547 -14.70 6.61 13.27
N ASP A 548 -14.06 6.68 14.42
CA ASP A 548 -13.13 7.76 14.76
C ASP A 548 -11.71 7.26 14.56
N ALA A 549 -10.80 8.18 14.24
CA ALA A 549 -9.38 7.89 14.10
C ALA A 549 -8.55 9.09 14.54
N VAL A 550 -7.32 8.77 14.92
CA VAL A 550 -6.27 9.75 15.21
C VAL A 550 -5.07 9.48 14.32
N ARG A 551 -4.31 10.52 14.03
CA ARG A 551 -3.02 10.44 13.36
C ARG A 551 -1.94 10.96 14.28
N GLU A 552 -0.79 10.39 14.23
CA GLU A 552 0.36 10.91 14.93
C GLU A 552 1.01 12.05 14.13
N PRO A 553 1.47 13.14 14.78
CA PRO A 553 2.27 14.16 14.11
C PRO A 553 3.52 13.54 13.49
N SER A 554 3.86 13.94 12.27
CA SER A 554 5.04 13.45 11.59
C SER A 554 6.34 13.96 12.24
N LEU A 555 7.47 13.33 11.93
CA LEU A 555 8.79 13.79 12.34
C LEU A 555 9.04 15.24 11.91
N THR A 556 8.66 15.58 10.68
CA THR A 556 8.79 16.93 10.14
C THR A 556 7.87 17.92 10.86
N ASP A 557 6.59 17.55 11.09
CA ASP A 557 5.65 18.40 11.84
C ASP A 557 6.20 18.74 13.23
N GLN A 558 6.72 17.74 13.94
CA GLN A 558 7.27 17.95 15.28
C GLN A 558 8.54 18.79 15.26
N PHE A 559 9.43 18.54 14.30
CA PHE A 559 10.67 19.30 14.18
C PHE A 559 10.41 20.81 14.01
N TYR A 560 9.44 21.19 13.18
CA TYR A 560 9.06 22.58 12.94
C TYR A 560 7.95 23.10 13.88
N SER A 561 7.59 22.37 14.93
CA SER A 561 6.54 22.82 15.85
C SER A 561 6.98 24.00 16.71
N LEU A 562 6.01 24.83 17.11
CA LEU A 562 6.24 25.92 18.06
C LEU A 562 6.91 25.42 19.35
N TYR A 563 6.42 24.29 19.90
CA TYR A 563 6.99 23.70 21.11
C TYR A 563 8.47 23.37 20.93
N ASN A 564 8.81 22.62 19.90
CA ASN A 564 10.18 22.20 19.65
C ASN A 564 11.09 23.39 19.31
N PHE A 565 10.58 24.37 18.55
CA PHE A 565 11.32 25.60 18.28
C PHE A 565 11.72 26.32 19.58
N LEU A 566 10.78 26.46 20.53
CA LEU A 566 11.05 27.06 21.82
C LEU A 566 12.09 26.25 22.63
N VAL A 567 11.95 24.92 22.67
CA VAL A 567 12.92 24.04 23.34
C VAL A 567 14.32 24.24 22.79
N LEU A 568 14.49 24.25 21.47
CA LEU A 568 15.79 24.38 20.82
C LEU A 568 16.44 25.75 21.01
N ASN A 569 15.63 26.80 21.19
CA ASN A 569 16.13 28.18 21.33
C ASN A 569 16.12 28.66 22.81
N GLY A 570 16.04 27.73 23.77
CA GLY A 570 16.11 28.07 25.20
C GLY A 570 14.87 28.74 25.77
N GLY A 571 13.73 28.59 25.10
CA GLY A 571 12.40 29.11 25.50
C GLY A 571 11.66 28.28 26.54
N GLN A 572 12.35 27.48 27.37
CA GLN A 572 11.71 26.63 28.38
C GLN A 572 10.85 27.43 29.36
N SER A 573 11.33 28.61 29.77
CA SER A 573 10.55 29.51 30.64
C SER A 573 9.29 30.05 29.95
N THR A 574 9.32 30.28 28.66
CA THR A 574 8.18 30.70 27.84
C THR A 574 7.16 29.56 27.75
N ILE A 575 7.61 28.32 27.53
CA ILE A 575 6.74 27.13 27.51
C ILE A 575 5.99 26.99 28.85
N GLU A 576 6.70 27.10 29.96
CA GLU A 576 6.10 26.96 31.31
C GLU A 576 5.15 28.11 31.64
N ALA A 577 5.55 29.36 31.32
CA ALA A 577 4.75 30.56 31.62
C ALA A 577 3.46 30.61 30.79
N LEU A 578 3.53 30.28 29.49
CA LEU A 578 2.42 30.35 28.55
C LEU A 578 1.68 29.01 28.37
N HIS A 579 2.05 27.96 29.09
CA HIS A 579 1.47 26.62 29.00
C HIS A 579 1.41 26.10 27.55
N ILE A 580 2.51 26.29 26.80
CA ILE A 580 2.58 25.81 25.42
C ILE A 580 2.76 24.29 25.41
N GLU A 581 1.82 23.61 24.79
CA GLU A 581 1.82 22.14 24.67
C GLU A 581 2.45 21.67 23.34
N PRO A 582 3.01 20.44 23.29
CA PRO A 582 3.39 19.80 22.03
C PRO A 582 2.20 19.67 21.07
N LEU A 583 2.47 19.36 19.81
CA LEU A 583 1.41 19.11 18.82
C LEU A 583 0.49 17.98 19.31
N SER A 584 -0.80 18.22 19.23
CA SER A 584 -1.82 17.20 19.51
C SER A 584 -2.10 16.33 18.28
N ALA A 585 -2.68 15.15 18.50
CA ALA A 585 -3.07 14.25 17.42
C ALA A 585 -4.15 14.86 16.53
N PRO A 586 -3.93 15.00 15.21
CA PRO A 586 -5.01 15.22 14.24
C PRO A 586 -6.09 14.15 14.33
N THR A 587 -7.35 14.55 14.15
CA THR A 587 -8.50 13.66 14.30
C THR A 587 -9.28 13.52 13.02
N THR A 588 -9.89 12.36 12.83
CA THR A 588 -10.85 12.10 11.74
C THR A 588 -12.07 11.39 12.29
N ARG A 589 -13.24 11.86 11.88
CA ARG A 589 -14.52 11.18 12.12
C ARG A 589 -15.17 10.83 10.79
N SER A 590 -15.50 9.58 10.59
CA SER A 590 -16.02 9.04 9.32
C SER A 590 -17.39 8.40 9.50
N TYR A 591 -18.31 8.74 8.60
CA TYR A 591 -19.63 8.12 8.47
C TYR A 591 -19.79 7.58 7.05
N GLU A 592 -20.32 6.38 6.93
CA GLU A 592 -20.57 5.75 5.65
C GLU A 592 -21.92 5.04 5.65
N GLY A 593 -22.65 5.17 4.54
CA GLY A 593 -23.88 4.43 4.27
C GLY A 593 -23.88 3.91 2.84
N GLY A 594 -24.25 2.65 2.64
CA GLY A 594 -24.17 2.04 1.32
C GLY A 594 -25.27 1.03 1.02
N LEU A 595 -25.41 0.78 -0.27
CA LEU A 595 -26.30 -0.23 -0.86
C LEU A 595 -25.48 -1.12 -1.80
N GLU A 596 -25.61 -2.42 -1.65
CA GLU A 596 -25.18 -3.38 -2.65
C GLU A 596 -26.39 -4.10 -3.23
N GLN A 597 -26.49 -4.13 -4.55
CA GLN A 597 -27.53 -4.82 -5.29
C GLN A 597 -26.90 -5.82 -6.26
N SER A 598 -27.24 -7.09 -6.05
CA SER A 598 -26.85 -8.18 -6.95
C SER A 598 -27.96 -8.48 -7.95
N PHE A 599 -27.57 -8.71 -9.20
CA PHE A 599 -28.47 -9.06 -10.31
C PHE A 599 -28.00 -10.33 -10.99
N LEU A 600 -28.90 -10.96 -11.75
CA LEU A 600 -28.65 -12.13 -12.62
C LEU A 600 -27.94 -13.26 -11.87
N SER A 601 -28.45 -13.63 -10.70
CA SER A 601 -27.87 -14.66 -9.82
C SER A 601 -26.43 -14.34 -9.36
N GLY A 602 -26.14 -13.05 -9.12
CA GLY A 602 -24.82 -12.57 -8.68
C GLY A 602 -23.83 -12.28 -9.80
N ARG A 603 -24.25 -12.37 -11.09
CA ARG A 603 -23.39 -12.06 -12.23
C ARG A 603 -23.05 -10.59 -12.37
N VAL A 604 -23.89 -9.72 -11.86
CA VAL A 604 -23.69 -8.29 -11.84
C VAL A 604 -23.89 -7.81 -10.41
N ILE A 605 -22.90 -7.12 -9.86
CA ILE A 605 -23.01 -6.48 -8.55
C ILE A 605 -22.80 -4.99 -8.74
N PHE A 606 -23.77 -4.22 -8.28
CA PHE A 606 -23.68 -2.77 -8.13
C PHE A 606 -23.50 -2.46 -6.64
N ARG A 607 -22.53 -1.57 -6.33
CA ARG A 607 -22.37 -1.00 -4.99
C ARG A 607 -22.41 0.51 -5.10
N GLY A 608 -23.25 1.15 -4.29
CA GLY A 608 -23.28 2.58 -4.11
C GLY A 608 -23.00 2.91 -2.64
N THR A 609 -22.10 3.86 -2.38
CA THR A 609 -21.72 4.25 -1.03
C THR A 609 -21.68 5.78 -0.94
N PHE A 610 -22.30 6.35 0.08
CA PHE A 610 -22.13 7.72 0.49
C PHE A 610 -21.21 7.77 1.70
N PHE A 611 -20.29 8.74 1.75
CA PHE A 611 -19.37 8.95 2.86
C PHE A 611 -19.30 10.42 3.28
N HIS A 612 -19.00 10.65 4.55
CA HIS A 612 -18.72 11.97 5.13
C HIS A 612 -17.59 11.84 6.12
N ASN A 613 -16.49 12.55 5.87
CA ASN A 613 -15.30 12.60 6.70
C ASN A 613 -15.10 14.02 7.25
N GLN A 614 -14.92 14.16 8.55
CA GLN A 614 -14.57 15.40 9.21
C GLN A 614 -13.15 15.29 9.74
N PHE A 615 -12.26 16.13 9.24
CA PHE A 615 -10.87 16.24 9.64
C PHE A 615 -10.69 17.46 10.54
N GLY A 616 -10.26 17.25 11.77
CA GLY A 616 -10.06 18.28 12.78
C GLY A 616 -8.66 18.28 13.35
N ARG A 617 -8.23 19.39 13.92
CA ARG A 617 -6.89 19.55 14.50
C ARG A 617 -5.75 19.15 13.55
N GLN A 618 -5.96 19.39 12.25
CA GLN A 618 -4.91 19.13 11.27
C GLN A 618 -3.76 20.10 11.45
N ILE A 619 -2.54 19.64 11.16
CA ILE A 619 -1.33 20.42 11.32
C ILE A 619 -1.10 21.22 10.05
N GLU A 620 -0.71 22.48 10.18
CA GLU A 620 -0.34 23.36 9.09
C GLU A 620 0.76 24.33 9.53
N TYR A 621 1.50 24.87 8.58
CA TYR A 621 2.45 25.95 8.81
C TYR A 621 1.70 27.27 8.99
N VAL A 622 2.07 28.02 10.03
CA VAL A 622 1.48 29.31 10.37
C VAL A 622 2.59 30.35 10.51
N GLY A 623 2.41 31.49 9.90
CA GLY A 623 3.35 32.61 9.96
C GLY A 623 3.51 33.16 11.39
N LEU A 624 4.72 33.57 11.72
CA LEU A 624 5.10 33.94 13.09
C LEU A 624 4.21 35.06 13.69
N ASN A 625 3.73 36.00 12.88
CA ASN A 625 2.95 37.11 13.38
C ASN A 625 1.57 36.68 13.94
N LEU A 626 1.00 35.61 13.36
CA LEU A 626 -0.32 35.11 13.75
C LEU A 626 -0.23 34.09 14.90
N ILE A 627 0.90 33.43 15.10
CA ILE A 627 1.05 32.37 16.11
C ILE A 627 0.60 32.81 17.49
N PRO A 628 1.02 33.98 18.05
CA PRO A 628 0.60 34.40 19.37
C PRO A 628 -0.91 34.61 19.51
N GLU A 629 -1.58 35.07 18.45
CA GLU A 629 -3.04 35.30 18.44
C GLU A 629 -3.85 34.01 18.43
N LEU A 630 -3.28 32.92 17.90
CA LEU A 630 -3.94 31.62 17.81
C LEU A 630 -3.84 30.79 19.10
N LEU A 631 -2.94 31.17 20.00
CA LEU A 631 -2.80 30.48 21.27
C LEU A 631 -3.89 30.93 22.25
N PRO A 632 -4.64 30.01 22.87
CA PRO A 632 -5.71 30.34 23.75
C PRO A 632 -5.17 30.98 25.04
N ASN A 633 -5.90 31.98 25.55
CA ASN A 633 -5.71 32.60 26.86
C ASN A 633 -4.45 33.49 27.04
N LEU A 634 -3.74 33.87 25.98
CA LEU A 634 -2.65 34.82 26.09
C LEU A 634 -3.15 36.26 26.22
N THR A 635 -2.60 37.01 27.15
CA THR A 635 -2.77 38.45 27.24
C THR A 635 -2.02 39.16 26.09
N PRO A 636 -2.41 40.42 25.73
CA PRO A 636 -1.66 41.15 24.71
C PRO A 636 -0.16 41.33 25.01
N GLU A 637 0.20 41.42 26.30
CA GLU A 637 1.58 41.48 26.73
C GLU A 637 2.32 40.19 26.44
N GLU A 638 1.73 39.03 26.78
CA GLU A 638 2.29 37.69 26.52
C GLU A 638 2.39 37.40 25.03
N GLN A 639 1.40 37.86 24.23
CA GLN A 639 1.46 37.74 22.76
C GLN A 639 2.65 38.52 22.20
N ASN A 640 2.89 39.76 22.67
CA ASN A 640 4.03 40.57 22.24
C ASN A 640 5.38 39.97 22.69
N GLU A 641 5.47 39.42 23.90
CA GLU A 641 6.68 38.74 24.37
C GLU A 641 7.00 37.51 23.54
N LEU A 642 6.01 36.69 23.22
CA LEU A 642 6.18 35.51 22.38
C LEU A 642 6.61 35.93 20.96
N LYS A 643 5.95 36.93 20.37
CA LYS A 643 6.30 37.44 19.04
C LYS A 643 7.76 37.95 19.02
N ALA A 644 8.16 38.72 20.02
CA ALA A 644 9.54 39.21 20.14
C ALA A 644 10.55 38.09 20.25
N PHE A 645 10.24 37.02 21.01
CA PHE A 645 11.09 35.87 21.16
C PHE A 645 11.25 35.12 19.81
N LEU A 646 10.15 34.86 19.11
CA LEU A 646 10.14 34.17 17.81
C LEU A 646 10.97 34.97 16.78
N GLN A 647 10.78 36.28 16.69
CA GLN A 647 11.52 37.15 15.78
C GLN A 647 13.01 37.15 16.11
N ALA A 648 13.37 37.30 17.40
CA ALA A 648 14.77 37.33 17.86
C ALA A 648 15.54 36.04 17.52
N ASN A 649 14.85 34.90 17.42
CA ASN A 649 15.42 33.60 17.12
C ASN A 649 15.23 33.17 15.66
N GLY A 650 14.77 34.07 14.79
CA GLY A 650 14.68 33.83 13.35
C GLY A 650 13.55 32.87 12.92
N ALA A 651 12.49 32.76 13.71
CA ALA A 651 11.29 32.03 13.29
C ALA A 651 10.65 32.75 12.10
N TYR A 652 10.17 31.96 11.13
CA TYR A 652 9.41 32.47 9.99
C TYR A 652 8.00 31.85 9.98
N GLU A 653 7.92 30.54 9.91
CA GLU A 653 6.70 29.74 9.99
C GLU A 653 6.92 28.56 10.94
N LEU A 654 5.90 28.18 11.68
CA LEU A 654 5.94 27.04 12.59
C LEU A 654 4.66 26.22 12.46
N THR A 655 4.73 24.94 12.76
CA THR A 655 3.57 24.04 12.67
C THR A 655 2.70 24.12 13.92
N LEU A 656 1.38 24.20 13.70
CA LEU A 656 0.34 24.17 14.72
C LEU A 656 -0.87 23.33 14.30
N ASN A 657 -1.69 22.89 15.28
CA ASN A 657 -2.93 22.12 15.05
C ASN A 657 -4.13 23.04 14.76
N THR A 658 -4.09 23.83 13.70
CA THR A 658 -5.08 24.89 13.45
C THR A 658 -6.02 24.57 12.31
N GLN A 659 -5.70 23.67 11.41
CA GLN A 659 -6.49 23.40 10.21
C GLN A 659 -7.65 22.44 10.47
N ALA A 660 -8.75 22.65 9.76
CA ALA A 660 -9.88 21.73 9.71
C ALA A 660 -10.54 21.75 8.32
N TYR A 661 -10.92 20.59 7.83
CA TYR A 661 -11.66 20.45 6.58
C TYR A 661 -12.65 19.29 6.63
N ARG A 662 -13.63 19.30 5.75
CA ARG A 662 -14.54 18.18 5.53
C ARG A 662 -14.37 17.62 4.13
N ALA A 663 -14.66 16.34 3.99
CA ALA A 663 -14.75 15.68 2.68
C ALA A 663 -15.96 14.75 2.67
N MET A 664 -16.87 14.97 1.74
CA MET A 664 -18.05 14.13 1.56
C MET A 664 -18.22 13.76 0.09
N GLY A 665 -18.88 12.64 -0.17
CA GLY A 665 -19.01 12.19 -1.54
C GLY A 665 -19.80 10.91 -1.70
N ALA A 666 -19.86 10.46 -2.95
CA ALA A 666 -20.50 9.21 -3.32
C ALA A 666 -19.59 8.37 -4.22
N GLU A 667 -19.57 7.09 -3.96
CA GLU A 667 -18.89 6.08 -4.78
C GLU A 667 -19.92 5.16 -5.42
N ALA A 668 -19.71 4.79 -6.67
CA ALA A 668 -20.48 3.77 -7.36
C ALA A 668 -19.52 2.79 -8.03
N THR A 669 -19.75 1.50 -7.87
CA THR A 669 -18.98 0.45 -8.56
C THR A 669 -19.90 -0.58 -9.18
N VAL A 670 -19.47 -1.11 -10.32
CA VAL A 670 -20.12 -2.22 -10.99
C VAL A 670 -19.08 -3.28 -11.28
N GLU A 671 -19.40 -4.51 -10.91
CA GLU A 671 -18.61 -5.70 -11.27
C GLU A 671 -19.51 -6.66 -12.02
N SER A 672 -19.02 -7.24 -13.13
CA SER A 672 -19.80 -8.12 -13.96
C SER A 672 -18.96 -9.21 -14.60
N GLY A 673 -19.43 -10.45 -14.49
CA GLY A 673 -18.92 -11.58 -15.26
C GLY A 673 -19.84 -11.89 -16.47
N ILE A 674 -19.28 -11.87 -17.67
CA ILE A 674 -19.98 -12.15 -18.93
C ILE A 674 -19.46 -13.46 -19.53
N GLY A 675 -20.32 -14.44 -19.59
CA GLY A 675 -19.90 -15.81 -19.97
C GLY A 675 -18.91 -16.38 -18.94
N GLN A 676 -17.93 -17.15 -19.38
CA GLN A 676 -16.89 -17.74 -18.50
C GLN A 676 -15.54 -17.04 -18.65
N ASN A 677 -15.44 -16.07 -19.52
CA ASN A 677 -14.14 -15.56 -19.99
C ASN A 677 -13.96 -14.08 -19.77
N LEU A 678 -15.00 -13.28 -19.67
CA LEU A 678 -14.91 -11.82 -19.59
C LEU A 678 -15.38 -11.34 -18.22
N PHE A 679 -14.49 -10.66 -17.51
CA PHE A 679 -14.75 -9.96 -16.26
C PHE A 679 -14.61 -8.44 -16.49
N LEU A 680 -15.61 -7.68 -16.04
CA LEU A 680 -15.64 -6.23 -16.12
C LEU A 680 -15.78 -5.64 -14.74
N ARG A 681 -15.02 -4.59 -14.48
CA ARG A 681 -15.08 -3.80 -13.24
C ARG A 681 -14.98 -2.32 -13.58
N GLY A 682 -15.85 -1.52 -13.02
CA GLY A 682 -15.80 -0.07 -13.19
C GLY A 682 -16.23 0.64 -11.92
N GLY A 683 -15.72 1.84 -11.71
CA GLY A 683 -16.06 2.66 -10.57
C GLY A 683 -15.98 4.15 -10.89
N TYR A 684 -16.78 4.90 -10.15
CA TYR A 684 -16.82 6.36 -10.19
C TYR A 684 -16.95 6.91 -8.79
N THR A 685 -16.24 8.00 -8.50
CA THR A 685 -16.31 8.72 -7.22
C THR A 685 -16.54 10.19 -7.48
N TYR A 686 -17.52 10.75 -6.79
CA TYR A 686 -17.69 12.18 -6.61
C TYR A 686 -17.20 12.59 -5.23
N LEU A 687 -16.41 13.65 -5.15
CA LEU A 687 -15.82 14.18 -3.92
C LEU A 687 -16.09 15.68 -3.81
N ASP A 688 -16.74 16.10 -2.74
CA ASP A 688 -16.85 17.49 -2.29
C ASP A 688 -16.01 17.65 -1.02
N ALA A 689 -14.85 18.30 -1.14
CA ALA A 689 -13.95 18.59 -0.03
C ALA A 689 -13.80 20.11 0.11
N VAL A 690 -13.88 20.61 1.35
CA VAL A 690 -13.84 22.05 1.63
C VAL A 690 -13.05 22.31 2.91
N VAL A 691 -12.09 23.23 2.83
CA VAL A 691 -11.35 23.75 3.98
C VAL A 691 -12.27 24.65 4.80
N GLN A 692 -12.49 24.30 6.06
CA GLN A 692 -13.37 25.02 6.97
C GLN A 692 -12.61 26.04 7.81
N ARG A 693 -11.35 25.73 8.13
CA ARG A 693 -10.44 26.59 8.88
C ARG A 693 -9.03 26.33 8.41
N SER A 694 -8.28 27.39 8.15
CA SER A 694 -6.84 27.39 7.85
C SER A 694 -6.29 28.76 8.15
N PHE A 695 -5.08 28.83 8.65
CA PHE A 695 -4.30 30.02 8.93
C PHE A 695 -2.96 30.04 8.18
N ALA A 696 -2.69 29.02 7.40
CA ALA A 696 -1.58 29.04 6.45
C ALA A 696 -1.81 30.20 5.45
N ASN A 697 -0.74 30.84 5.00
CA ASN A 697 -0.76 32.03 4.13
C ASN A 697 -1.45 33.28 4.73
N SER A 698 -1.62 33.38 6.05
CA SER A 698 -2.33 34.49 6.68
C SER A 698 -1.43 35.57 7.24
N ASP A 699 -0.13 35.55 6.90
CA ASP A 699 0.83 36.58 7.36
C ASP A 699 0.81 37.79 6.46
N GLU A 700 -0.35 38.50 6.42
CA GLU A 700 -0.57 39.68 5.60
C GLU A 700 0.34 40.87 5.98
N GLU A 701 0.87 40.90 7.21
CA GLU A 701 1.77 41.95 7.65
C GLU A 701 3.15 41.86 7.01
N LEU A 702 3.63 40.66 6.71
CA LEU A 702 4.95 40.42 6.11
C LEU A 702 4.89 40.34 4.57
N LEU A 703 3.90 39.62 4.05
CA LEU A 703 3.80 39.27 2.63
C LEU A 703 2.74 40.13 1.89
N GLY A 704 1.94 40.90 2.63
CA GLY A 704 0.73 41.57 2.09
C GLY A 704 -0.39 40.56 1.78
N PRO A 705 -1.55 41.06 1.36
CA PRO A 705 -2.68 40.22 1.02
C PRO A 705 -2.30 39.28 -0.15
N ILE A 706 -2.75 38.04 -0.06
CA ILE A 706 -2.55 37.06 -1.15
C ILE A 706 -3.14 37.67 -2.42
N PRO A 707 -2.34 37.80 -3.50
CA PRO A 707 -2.85 38.37 -4.74
C PRO A 707 -4.02 37.53 -5.27
N GLU A 708 -5.00 38.20 -5.86
CA GLU A 708 -6.15 37.56 -6.47
C GLU A 708 -6.30 37.98 -7.92
N TYR A 709 -6.74 37.06 -8.77
CA TYR A 709 -7.18 37.33 -10.13
C TYR A 709 -8.62 36.82 -10.27
N ASP A 710 -9.53 37.71 -10.58
CA ASP A 710 -10.99 37.43 -10.61
C ASP A 710 -11.53 36.78 -9.32
N GLY A 711 -10.99 37.15 -8.15
CA GLY A 711 -11.34 36.58 -6.86
C GLY A 711 -10.80 35.18 -6.62
N ILE A 712 -9.82 34.74 -7.42
CA ILE A 712 -9.14 33.46 -7.26
C ILE A 712 -7.73 33.73 -6.74
N PRO A 713 -7.32 33.14 -5.59
CA PRO A 713 -5.99 33.29 -5.05
C PRO A 713 -4.90 32.86 -6.04
N ILE A 714 -3.80 33.57 -6.06
CA ILE A 714 -2.61 33.30 -6.89
C ILE A 714 -1.45 32.94 -5.98
N GLY A 715 -0.76 31.81 -6.26
CA GLY A 715 0.48 31.42 -5.55
C GLY A 715 0.28 31.07 -4.07
N ALA A 716 -0.94 30.72 -3.64
CA ALA A 716 -1.15 30.27 -2.28
C ALA A 716 -0.47 28.90 -2.06
N TYR A 717 0.37 28.76 -1.04
CA TYR A 717 1.09 27.53 -0.68
C TYR A 717 0.18 26.46 -0.06
N SER A 718 -0.87 26.91 0.61
CA SER A 718 -1.87 26.05 1.26
C SER A 718 -3.27 26.47 0.81
N PRO A 719 -4.24 25.52 0.82
CA PRO A 719 -5.60 25.85 0.45
C PRO A 719 -6.25 26.76 1.49
N LEU A 720 -6.87 27.83 1.03
CA LEU A 720 -7.53 28.82 1.88
C LEU A 720 -8.89 28.33 2.35
N ARG A 721 -9.43 28.95 3.40
CA ARG A 721 -10.79 28.72 3.89
C ARG A 721 -11.82 28.88 2.76
N GLY A 722 -12.69 27.89 2.61
CA GLY A 722 -13.70 27.82 1.55
C GLY A 722 -13.21 27.20 0.23
N ALA A 723 -11.89 27.05 0.05
CA ALA A 723 -11.31 26.37 -1.10
C ALA A 723 -11.32 24.85 -0.90
N ARG A 724 -10.95 24.11 -1.95
CA ARG A 724 -10.70 22.67 -1.86
C ARG A 724 -9.28 22.41 -1.35
N PRO A 725 -9.07 21.37 -0.56
CA PRO A 725 -7.72 20.88 -0.32
C PRO A 725 -7.02 20.52 -1.64
N PHE A 726 -5.75 20.86 -1.78
CA PHE A 726 -5.00 20.64 -3.01
C PHE A 726 -4.92 19.15 -3.38
N ARG A 727 -4.88 18.87 -4.68
CA ARG A 727 -4.75 17.51 -5.24
C ARG A 727 -5.93 16.60 -4.84
N ARG A 728 -7.14 17.14 -4.73
CA ARG A 728 -8.39 16.40 -4.48
C ARG A 728 -9.37 16.64 -5.65
N PRO A 729 -9.22 15.90 -6.76
CA PRO A 729 -10.13 16.05 -7.90
C PRO A 729 -11.56 15.69 -7.48
N PRO A 730 -12.57 16.51 -7.86
CA PRO A 730 -13.96 16.23 -7.52
C PRO A 730 -14.51 14.98 -8.21
N HIS A 731 -13.93 14.55 -9.31
CA HIS A 731 -14.38 13.38 -10.05
C HIS A 731 -13.19 12.46 -10.35
N THR A 732 -13.30 11.21 -9.92
CA THR A 732 -12.37 10.13 -10.30
C THR A 732 -13.16 8.93 -10.80
N GLY A 733 -12.53 8.11 -11.63
CA GLY A 733 -13.16 6.91 -12.12
C GLY A 733 -12.15 5.92 -12.67
N PHE A 734 -12.57 4.67 -12.79
CA PHE A 734 -11.76 3.64 -13.42
C PHE A 734 -12.64 2.63 -14.15
N PHE A 735 -12.03 1.94 -15.09
CA PHE A 735 -12.61 0.80 -15.75
C PHE A 735 -11.52 -0.25 -15.99
N ALA A 736 -11.86 -1.51 -15.78
CA ALA A 736 -10.99 -2.64 -16.09
C ALA A 736 -11.81 -3.75 -16.73
N ALA A 737 -11.23 -4.37 -17.75
CA ALA A 737 -11.79 -5.52 -18.45
C ALA A 737 -10.70 -6.60 -18.55
N SER A 738 -10.99 -7.81 -18.10
CA SER A 738 -10.11 -8.97 -18.22
C SER A 738 -10.81 -10.06 -19.00
N TYR A 739 -10.20 -10.46 -20.11
CA TYR A 739 -10.64 -11.57 -20.91
C TYR A 739 -9.64 -12.71 -20.83
N SER A 740 -10.08 -13.85 -20.30
CA SER A 740 -9.25 -15.04 -20.14
C SER A 740 -9.88 -16.22 -20.86
N ARG A 741 -9.15 -16.85 -21.75
CA ARG A 741 -9.60 -18.05 -22.46
C ARG A 741 -8.46 -19.02 -22.70
N SER A 742 -8.59 -20.24 -22.16
CA SER A 742 -7.59 -21.30 -22.30
C SER A 742 -6.19 -20.87 -21.86
N ARG A 743 -5.34 -20.42 -22.76
CA ARG A 743 -3.94 -20.06 -22.54
C ARG A 743 -3.67 -18.56 -22.65
N MET A 744 -4.67 -17.77 -22.96
CA MET A 744 -4.54 -16.34 -23.23
C MET A 744 -5.32 -15.54 -22.20
N THR A 745 -4.70 -14.50 -21.70
CA THR A 745 -5.36 -13.45 -20.92
C THR A 745 -5.05 -12.09 -21.56
N VAL A 746 -6.07 -11.23 -21.65
CA VAL A 746 -5.93 -9.84 -22.09
C VAL A 746 -6.59 -8.97 -21.04
N VAL A 747 -5.91 -7.93 -20.59
CA VAL A 747 -6.38 -6.99 -19.60
C VAL A 747 -6.31 -5.59 -20.17
N PHE A 748 -7.43 -4.89 -20.16
CA PHE A 748 -7.51 -3.46 -20.44
C PHE A 748 -7.86 -2.74 -19.15
N SER A 749 -7.21 -1.62 -18.88
CA SER A 749 -7.57 -0.76 -17.77
C SER A 749 -7.53 0.71 -18.15
N SER A 750 -8.34 1.50 -17.45
CA SER A 750 -8.41 2.95 -17.61
C SER A 750 -8.60 3.59 -16.24
N ALA A 751 -7.88 4.67 -15.99
CA ALA A 751 -8.05 5.54 -14.84
C ALA A 751 -8.31 6.97 -15.30
N TYR A 752 -9.25 7.63 -14.64
CA TYR A 752 -9.69 9.00 -14.94
C TYR A 752 -9.68 9.87 -13.69
N ALA A 753 -9.22 11.09 -13.82
CA ALA A 753 -9.38 12.14 -12.83
C ALA A 753 -9.72 13.47 -13.50
N SER A 754 -10.60 14.28 -12.88
CA SER A 754 -10.89 15.64 -13.31
C SER A 754 -9.79 16.61 -12.88
N ARG A 755 -9.90 17.87 -13.30
CA ARG A 755 -9.05 18.95 -12.80
C ARG A 755 -9.15 19.07 -11.29
N SER A 756 -8.06 19.51 -10.65
CA SER A 756 -8.02 19.76 -9.21
C SER A 756 -7.34 21.09 -8.91
N ASP A 757 -7.65 21.66 -7.76
CA ASP A 757 -6.90 22.77 -7.19
C ASP A 757 -5.52 22.30 -6.79
N ASP A 758 -4.51 23.15 -6.98
CA ASP A 758 -3.13 22.88 -6.57
C ASP A 758 -2.39 24.21 -6.32
N SER A 759 -1.18 24.09 -5.81
CA SER A 759 -0.23 25.17 -5.67
C SER A 759 0.82 25.07 -6.77
N ASP A 760 1.22 26.20 -7.27
CA ASP A 760 2.43 26.38 -8.09
C ASP A 760 3.66 26.71 -7.23
N PHE A 761 3.79 26.06 -6.08
CA PHE A 761 4.80 26.32 -5.04
C PHE A 761 6.25 26.39 -5.56
N LEU A 762 6.50 25.96 -6.76
CA LEU A 762 7.76 26.07 -7.47
C LEU A 762 7.86 27.36 -8.29
N GLY A 763 6.78 28.13 -8.43
CA GLY A 763 6.75 29.39 -9.09
C GLY A 763 7.27 30.51 -8.21
N GLY A 764 8.48 30.40 -7.65
CA GLY A 764 9.11 31.47 -6.90
C GLY A 764 9.14 32.76 -7.74
N ALA A 765 8.86 33.90 -7.11
CA ALA A 765 8.93 35.20 -7.77
C ALA A 765 10.37 35.47 -8.19
N ASP A 766 10.59 35.68 -9.47
CA ASP A 766 11.83 36.21 -10.01
C ASP A 766 11.78 37.73 -9.85
N MET A 767 12.19 38.22 -8.70
CA MET A 767 12.19 39.64 -8.38
C MET A 767 13.25 40.40 -9.21
N GLU A 768 14.34 39.76 -9.55
CA GLU A 768 15.47 40.37 -10.29
C GLU A 768 15.15 40.42 -11.79
N PHE A 769 14.60 39.36 -12.34
CA PHE A 769 14.29 39.29 -13.77
C PHE A 769 12.88 39.81 -14.11
N GLY A 770 12.12 40.26 -13.10
CA GLY A 770 10.80 40.91 -13.26
C GLY A 770 9.70 39.99 -13.66
N ASN A 771 9.84 38.68 -13.49
CA ASN A 771 8.85 37.66 -13.82
C ASN A 771 8.39 36.91 -12.57
N SER A 772 7.19 36.34 -12.65
CA SER A 772 6.65 35.43 -11.66
C SER A 772 5.85 34.36 -12.37
N LEU A 773 6.12 33.09 -12.06
CA LEU A 773 5.36 31.95 -12.61
C LEU A 773 4.13 31.62 -11.75
N LEU A 774 3.54 32.59 -11.09
CA LEU A 774 2.36 32.39 -10.24
C LEU A 774 1.07 32.30 -11.07
N LEU A 775 0.29 31.29 -10.81
CA LEU A 775 -1.00 31.01 -11.46
C LEU A 775 -2.12 30.87 -10.42
N PRO A 776 -3.38 31.19 -10.80
CA PRO A 776 -4.53 30.93 -9.94
C PRO A 776 -4.63 29.46 -9.55
N ASN A 777 -4.80 29.20 -8.26
CA ASN A 777 -4.77 27.85 -7.68
C ASN A 777 -5.96 26.98 -8.07
N ARG A 778 -7.13 27.59 -8.35
CA ARG A 778 -8.37 26.83 -8.64
C ARG A 778 -8.29 26.10 -9.97
N ASN A 779 -8.54 24.78 -9.95
CA ASN A 779 -8.47 23.90 -11.12
C ASN A 779 -7.12 23.98 -11.88
N LEU A 780 -6.05 24.22 -11.18
CA LEU A 780 -4.73 24.43 -11.75
C LEU A 780 -4.18 23.16 -12.40
N ASN A 781 -4.33 22.00 -11.73
CA ASN A 781 -3.92 20.70 -12.28
C ASN A 781 -4.84 20.24 -13.39
N ARG A 782 -4.24 19.64 -14.42
CA ARG A 782 -4.97 18.98 -15.50
C ARG A 782 -5.66 17.72 -14.99
N GLY A 783 -6.85 17.45 -15.50
CA GLY A 783 -7.43 16.12 -15.42
C GLY A 783 -6.74 15.19 -16.43
N TYR A 784 -6.88 13.89 -16.22
CA TYR A 784 -6.30 12.90 -17.13
C TYR A 784 -7.23 11.70 -17.38
N ALA A 785 -6.98 11.02 -18.49
CA ALA A 785 -7.41 9.66 -18.75
C ALA A 785 -6.16 8.84 -19.11
N LYS A 786 -5.80 7.87 -18.28
CA LYS A 786 -4.72 6.91 -18.53
C LYS A 786 -5.35 5.61 -19.02
N LEU A 787 -4.88 5.09 -20.15
CA LEU A 787 -5.33 3.82 -20.72
C LEU A 787 -4.15 2.86 -20.78
N ASP A 788 -4.35 1.63 -20.32
CA ASP A 788 -3.32 0.59 -20.32
C ASP A 788 -3.89 -0.70 -20.93
N LEU A 789 -3.04 -1.46 -21.63
CA LEU A 789 -3.37 -2.75 -22.23
C LEU A 789 -2.27 -3.75 -21.92
N GLY A 790 -2.65 -4.87 -21.33
CA GLY A 790 -1.75 -5.98 -21.04
C GLY A 790 -2.26 -7.29 -21.58
N GLY A 791 -1.39 -8.26 -21.72
CA GLY A 791 -1.79 -9.61 -22.11
C GLY A 791 -0.71 -10.63 -21.86
N SER A 792 -1.13 -11.88 -21.70
CA SER A 792 -0.25 -13.02 -21.55
C SER A 792 -0.73 -14.20 -22.38
N LEU A 793 0.22 -15.01 -22.85
CA LEU A 793 -0.03 -16.24 -23.58
C LEU A 793 0.85 -17.36 -23.04
N GLN A 794 0.23 -18.39 -22.50
CA GLN A 794 0.92 -19.60 -22.04
C GLN A 794 1.23 -20.50 -23.22
N LEU A 795 2.49 -20.58 -23.63
CA LEU A 795 2.95 -21.40 -24.78
C LEU A 795 3.02 -22.88 -24.39
N SER A 796 3.53 -23.18 -23.20
CA SER A 796 3.62 -24.53 -22.65
C SER A 796 3.36 -24.50 -21.14
N HIS A 797 3.43 -25.64 -20.45
CA HIS A 797 3.32 -25.67 -18.98
C HIS A 797 4.50 -25.00 -18.27
N LEU A 798 5.62 -24.77 -18.99
CA LEU A 798 6.83 -24.15 -18.43
C LEU A 798 7.03 -22.71 -18.90
N LEU A 799 6.53 -22.35 -20.07
CA LEU A 799 6.84 -21.09 -20.75
C LEU A 799 5.59 -20.33 -21.09
N GLY A 800 5.49 -19.10 -20.63
CA GLY A 800 4.57 -18.07 -21.04
C GLY A 800 5.29 -16.86 -21.60
N ILE A 801 4.61 -16.09 -22.40
CA ILE A 801 5.03 -14.76 -22.83
C ILE A 801 3.97 -13.75 -22.42
N TYR A 802 4.39 -12.54 -22.13
CA TYR A 802 3.47 -11.46 -21.79
C TYR A 802 3.96 -10.12 -22.33
N GLY A 803 3.06 -9.16 -22.37
CA GLY A 803 3.39 -7.80 -22.73
C GLY A 803 2.42 -6.82 -22.07
N GLN A 804 2.90 -5.62 -21.84
CA GLN A 804 2.13 -4.51 -21.31
C GLN A 804 2.48 -3.23 -22.07
N ALA A 805 1.45 -2.47 -22.42
CA ALA A 805 1.56 -1.12 -22.94
C ALA A 805 0.78 -0.19 -22.00
N GLU A 806 1.44 0.80 -21.47
CA GLU A 806 0.88 1.75 -20.53
C GLU A 806 0.83 3.14 -21.12
N ASN A 807 -0.11 3.94 -20.61
CA ASN A 807 -0.33 5.30 -21.06
C ASN A 807 -0.53 5.39 -22.60
N LEU A 808 -1.45 4.59 -23.14
CA LEU A 808 -1.77 4.54 -24.58
C LEU A 808 -2.17 5.90 -25.17
N THR A 809 -2.60 6.83 -24.32
CA THR A 809 -2.94 8.21 -24.69
C THR A 809 -1.74 9.10 -24.84
N ASN A 810 -0.56 8.64 -24.49
CA ASN A 810 0.70 9.41 -24.42
C ASN A 810 0.55 10.72 -23.64
N ASN A 811 -0.14 10.66 -22.48
CA ASN A 811 -0.40 11.83 -21.66
C ASN A 811 0.74 12.03 -20.65
N GLU A 812 1.57 13.04 -20.83
CA GLU A 812 2.68 13.38 -19.93
C GLU A 812 2.26 14.23 -18.72
N HIS A 813 0.97 14.63 -18.63
CA HIS A 813 0.45 15.48 -17.56
C HIS A 813 -0.51 14.73 -16.60
N ILE A 814 -0.21 13.48 -16.26
CA ILE A 814 -0.89 12.71 -15.22
C ILE A 814 -0.37 13.13 -13.83
N ALA A 815 0.88 13.58 -13.77
CA ALA A 815 1.53 14.13 -12.59
C ALA A 815 0.96 15.52 -12.22
N PRO A 816 1.25 16.05 -11.03
CA PRO A 816 0.95 17.43 -10.66
C PRO A 816 1.57 18.43 -11.64
N ILE A 817 1.04 19.66 -11.64
CA ILE A 817 1.60 20.74 -12.45
C ILE A 817 3.10 20.90 -12.19
N GLY A 818 3.86 21.11 -13.23
CA GLY A 818 5.33 21.22 -13.20
C GLY A 818 6.03 19.88 -13.44
N PHE A 819 5.43 18.74 -13.13
CA PHE A 819 6.04 17.42 -13.30
C PHE A 819 5.50 16.69 -14.53
N ARG A 820 6.37 15.91 -15.16
CA ARG A 820 6.00 15.07 -16.32
C ARG A 820 5.90 13.62 -15.92
N SER A 821 4.79 13.01 -16.30
CA SER A 821 4.61 11.57 -16.20
C SER A 821 5.31 10.85 -17.34
N LEU A 822 5.63 9.57 -17.12
CA LEU A 822 6.18 8.73 -18.16
C LEU A 822 5.23 8.70 -19.36
N PRO A 823 5.69 9.01 -20.59
CA PRO A 823 4.88 8.95 -21.81
C PRO A 823 4.46 7.51 -22.11
N PHE A 824 3.94 7.26 -23.31
CA PHE A 824 3.66 5.89 -23.75
C PHE A 824 4.86 4.98 -23.54
N ASN A 825 4.66 3.93 -22.77
CA ASN A 825 5.68 2.93 -22.53
C ASN A 825 5.14 1.52 -22.77
N PHE A 826 6.03 0.62 -23.14
CA PHE A 826 5.69 -0.78 -23.32
C PHE A 826 6.82 -1.68 -22.84
N ARG A 827 6.45 -2.89 -22.50
CA ARG A 827 7.38 -3.97 -22.15
C ARG A 827 6.85 -5.30 -22.65
N VAL A 828 7.77 -6.19 -22.96
CA VAL A 828 7.50 -7.57 -23.33
C VAL A 828 8.40 -8.48 -22.50
N GLY A 829 7.86 -9.61 -22.10
CA GLY A 829 8.60 -10.50 -21.24
C GLY A 829 8.23 -11.95 -21.39
N LEU A 830 9.01 -12.77 -20.71
CA LEU A 830 8.79 -14.20 -20.63
C LEU A 830 8.63 -14.63 -19.16
N ARG A 831 7.81 -15.65 -18.98
CA ARG A 831 7.52 -16.28 -17.69
C ARG A 831 7.93 -17.74 -17.78
N LEU A 832 8.85 -18.15 -16.92
CA LEU A 832 9.26 -19.54 -16.77
C LEU A 832 8.77 -20.09 -15.44
N GLN A 833 8.10 -21.23 -15.46
CA GLN A 833 7.54 -21.83 -14.26
C GLN A 833 7.88 -23.32 -14.20
N TRP A 834 8.56 -23.73 -13.11
CA TRP A 834 8.88 -25.13 -12.81
C TRP A 834 8.21 -25.56 -11.51
N GLY A 835 8.09 -26.88 -11.31
CA GLY A 835 7.63 -27.45 -10.03
C GLY A 835 6.11 -27.43 -9.83
N ARG A 836 5.32 -26.95 -10.80
CA ARG A 836 3.87 -27.20 -10.78
C ARG A 836 3.68 -28.71 -10.94
N GLU A 837 3.01 -29.37 -9.99
CA GLU A 837 2.65 -30.78 -10.12
C GLU A 837 2.01 -31.00 -11.49
N LYS A 838 2.65 -31.86 -12.33
CA LYS A 838 2.03 -32.24 -13.60
C LYS A 838 0.68 -32.84 -13.26
N PRO A 839 -0.42 -32.44 -13.93
CA PRO A 839 -1.64 -33.21 -13.86
C PRO A 839 -1.27 -34.64 -14.24
N ASN A 840 -1.55 -35.61 -13.37
CA ASN A 840 -1.32 -37.02 -13.64
C ASN A 840 -2.18 -37.43 -14.83
N VAL A 841 -1.62 -37.29 -16.02
CA VAL A 841 -2.21 -37.85 -17.25
C VAL A 841 -1.91 -39.33 -17.20
N THR A 842 -2.83 -40.08 -16.64
CA THR A 842 -2.82 -41.54 -16.85
C THR A 842 -3.00 -41.75 -18.34
N PRO A 843 -2.07 -42.46 -19.03
CA PRO A 843 -2.25 -42.72 -20.44
C PRO A 843 -3.58 -43.45 -20.64
N SER A 844 -4.48 -42.87 -21.41
CA SER A 844 -5.69 -43.55 -21.88
C SER A 844 -5.24 -44.84 -22.55
N ALA A 845 -5.61 -45.98 -21.96
CA ALA A 845 -5.46 -47.25 -22.60
C ALA A 845 -6.22 -47.22 -23.92
N LYS A 846 -5.45 -47.27 -25.02
CA LYS A 846 -6.02 -47.44 -26.34
C LYS A 846 -6.89 -48.69 -26.34
N LYS A 847 -8.17 -48.52 -26.58
CA LYS A 847 -9.05 -49.52 -27.16
C LYS A 847 -9.58 -48.99 -28.48
#